data_ab802b3a37a330675efe5d99def94f5c
#
_entry.id   ab802b3a37a330675efe5d99def94f5c
#
_cell.length_a   1.000
_cell.length_b   1.000
_cell.length_c   1.000
_cell.angle_alpha   90.00
_cell.angle_beta   90.00
_cell.angle_gamma   90.00
#
_symmetry.space_group_name_H-M   'P 1'
#
loop_
_entity.id
_entity.type
_entity.pdbx_description
1 polymer ?
#
loop_
_entity_poly.entity_id
_entity_poly.type
_entity_poly.pdbx_seq_one_letter_code
_entity_poly.pdbx_strand_id
1 'polypeptide(L)'
;MKFGYFDDQNKEYVITTPQTPLPWINYLGSEDFFSLVSNTAGGYSFYRDARMRRLTRYRYNNSPLDMDGHRIYIKDGDTVWNPGWQPTKTPLDSYSCRHGLGYTILEGKKDGVTARQELFVPKGDACELDRVTVCNGSTIVKELDLFSYVEFCLWDAVDDGSNFQRNFSTGEVEVEGSVIYHKTEYRERRDHYAVFWANCPVDSFDTTRDAFCGVYGGPADPQAVRAGHCSGSIAHGWAPVGALHIHLTLAPGESRSILFGLGYIENPQQEKFIEPGVINKTRAHAMMERYATDAQVDAARAALRTHWEQLLSTYHLDSGEEKLNRMVNIWHQYQCMVTFNMSRSASYFESGTGRGMGFRDSCQDLLGFVHIIPSRARERILDIAATQFEDGSAYHQYQPLTKKGNRDIGTGFNDDPLWLIAGTAAYLRETGDWSILEEQVPFDNDATKAQPLMEHLRRSFNFTCTHLGPHGLPLIGRADWNDCLNLNCFSEHPGESFQITGPSEGPVAESVFIAGMFVKYGHEYAQLCDHLNLTEEAAAARKHIDAVEQATLTAGWDGAWFRRAYDAFGKPVGSKECTEGQIFIEPQGMCVMAGIGKESGQAAQALASVEERLDTKYGVVLLQPAYTSYQLNLGEISSYPPGYKENAGIFCHNNPWISCAEATLGHGDRAFAVYRKTCPAYIEDISEIHRTEPYVYSQMVAGKDAPTFGEAKNSWLTGTAAWTFFNISQYILGIQPTLDGLKVDPCIPHTLSGFTVTRRFRGAVYHITVDNAAGVQHGIKAVTVDGKAISGNVLPLAAAGAEVTVQVTMG
;
A
#
# COMPACT_ATOMS: atom_id res chain seq x y z
N MET A 1 20.08 10.65 12.81
CA MET A 1 19.80 9.92 14.07
C MET A 1 18.90 8.75 13.76
N LYS A 2 19.17 7.58 14.36
CA LYS A 2 18.31 6.39 14.22
C LYS A 2 17.43 6.26 15.45
N PHE A 3 16.23 5.74 15.25
CA PHE A 3 15.27 5.45 16.33
C PHE A 3 15.06 3.93 16.53
N GLY A 4 15.82 3.12 15.79
CA GLY A 4 15.76 1.67 15.82
C GLY A 4 16.82 1.04 14.90
N TYR A 5 16.59 -0.23 14.56
CA TYR A 5 17.48 -0.99 13.69
C TYR A 5 16.74 -2.19 13.04
N PHE A 6 17.26 -2.67 11.92
CA PHE A 6 16.77 -3.89 11.28
C PHE A 6 17.32 -5.14 11.97
N ASP A 7 16.44 -6.07 12.29
CA ASP A 7 16.74 -7.45 12.72
C ASP A 7 16.39 -8.41 11.58
N ASP A 8 17.34 -8.63 10.68
CA ASP A 8 17.13 -9.44 9.48
C ASP A 8 16.87 -10.92 9.79
N GLN A 9 17.39 -11.43 10.92
CA GLN A 9 17.19 -12.81 11.35
C GLN A 9 15.72 -13.07 11.68
N ASN A 10 15.09 -12.14 12.39
CA ASN A 10 13.68 -12.21 12.78
C ASN A 10 12.74 -11.56 11.76
N LYS A 11 13.29 -10.89 10.74
CA LYS A 11 12.55 -10.08 9.75
C LYS A 11 11.70 -9.00 10.42
N GLU A 12 12.34 -8.26 11.32
CA GLU A 12 11.72 -7.21 12.13
C GLU A 12 12.44 -5.87 11.94
N TYR A 13 11.73 -4.80 12.18
CA TYR A 13 12.32 -3.51 12.53
C TYR A 13 12.09 -3.25 14.02
N VAL A 14 13.16 -3.06 14.77
CA VAL A 14 13.14 -2.86 16.22
C VAL A 14 13.27 -1.39 16.53
N ILE A 15 12.22 -0.80 17.09
CA ILE A 15 12.16 0.60 17.52
C ILE A 15 12.53 0.66 18.99
N THR A 16 13.49 1.52 19.34
CA THR A 16 14.10 1.58 20.68
C THR A 16 13.65 2.77 21.53
N THR A 17 12.76 3.60 21.00
CA THR A 17 12.15 4.73 21.70
C THR A 17 10.70 4.91 21.27
N PRO A 18 9.78 5.20 22.20
CA PRO A 18 8.39 5.47 21.82
C PRO A 18 8.21 6.84 21.12
N GLN A 19 9.20 7.72 21.23
CA GLN A 19 9.17 9.09 20.70
C GLN A 19 9.84 9.15 19.31
N THR A 20 9.28 8.42 18.37
CA THR A 20 9.63 8.53 16.94
C THR A 20 9.14 9.87 16.38
N PRO A 21 9.70 10.37 15.26
CA PRO A 21 9.30 11.67 14.68
C PRO A 21 7.81 11.76 14.29
N LEU A 22 7.23 10.65 13.90
CA LEU A 22 5.79 10.39 13.66
C LEU A 22 5.47 9.01 14.25
N PRO A 23 4.21 8.65 14.49
CA PRO A 23 3.87 7.26 14.78
C PRO A 23 4.34 6.35 13.64
N TRP A 24 5.16 5.35 13.95
CA TRP A 24 5.62 4.35 12.99
C TRP A 24 4.76 3.11 13.09
N ILE A 25 4.13 2.75 12.00
CA ILE A 25 3.05 1.77 11.98
C ILE A 25 3.42 0.46 11.32
N ASN A 26 2.62 -0.57 11.59
CA ASN A 26 2.58 -1.84 10.90
C ASN A 26 1.14 -2.18 10.50
N TYR A 27 0.96 -2.84 9.37
CA TYR A 27 -0.32 -3.40 8.93
C TYR A 27 -0.36 -4.89 9.24
N LEU A 28 -1.39 -5.32 9.94
CA LEU A 28 -1.63 -6.72 10.30
C LEU A 28 -2.78 -7.27 9.45
N GLY A 29 -2.74 -8.56 9.14
CA GLY A 29 -3.74 -9.24 8.32
C GLY A 29 -3.35 -9.33 6.84
N SER A 30 -3.98 -10.23 6.13
CA SER A 30 -3.67 -10.52 4.72
C SER A 30 -4.87 -10.96 3.88
N GLU A 31 -6.04 -11.14 4.47
CA GLU A 31 -7.24 -11.65 3.80
C GLU A 31 -8.42 -10.66 3.93
N ASP A 32 -9.24 -10.84 4.96
CA ASP A 32 -10.46 -10.05 5.15
C ASP A 32 -10.42 -9.15 6.39
N PHE A 33 -9.71 -9.55 7.45
CA PHE A 33 -9.59 -8.78 8.67
C PHE A 33 -8.21 -8.11 8.75
N PHE A 34 -8.20 -6.83 9.05
CA PHE A 34 -7.00 -6.03 9.10
C PHE A 34 -6.96 -5.14 10.33
N SER A 35 -5.75 -4.89 10.81
CA SER A 35 -5.46 -3.96 11.88
C SER A 35 -4.23 -3.11 11.54
N LEU A 36 -4.25 -1.86 11.96
CA LEU A 36 -3.10 -0.96 11.91
C LEU A 36 -2.65 -0.72 13.33
N VAL A 37 -1.35 -0.86 13.57
CA VAL A 37 -0.77 -0.70 14.91
C VAL A 37 0.47 0.16 14.85
N SER A 38 0.52 1.24 15.63
CA SER A 38 1.70 2.10 15.76
C SER A 38 2.69 1.53 16.78
N ASN A 39 3.89 2.13 16.79
CA ASN A 39 4.91 1.84 17.81
C ASN A 39 4.49 2.19 19.25
N THR A 40 3.34 2.84 19.45
CA THR A 40 2.75 3.10 20.77
C THR A 40 1.38 2.45 20.96
N ALA A 41 1.04 1.43 20.15
CA ALA A 41 -0.24 0.71 20.15
C ALA A 41 -1.45 1.57 19.73
N GLY A 42 -1.24 2.66 19.01
CA GLY A 42 -2.32 3.39 18.33
C GLY A 42 -2.77 2.66 17.07
N GLY A 43 -3.97 2.96 16.59
CA GLY A 43 -4.46 2.38 15.34
C GLY A 43 -5.93 1.97 15.39
N TYR A 44 -6.34 1.13 14.44
CA TYR A 44 -7.72 0.67 14.31
C TYR A 44 -7.82 -0.67 13.57
N SER A 45 -8.93 -1.34 13.73
CA SER A 45 -9.22 -2.63 13.10
C SER A 45 -10.50 -2.56 12.27
N PHE A 46 -10.56 -3.31 11.17
CA PHE A 46 -11.70 -3.33 10.27
C PHE A 46 -11.80 -4.66 9.50
N TYR A 47 -13.00 -4.93 8.97
CA TYR A 47 -13.28 -6.08 8.11
C TYR A 47 -13.52 -5.61 6.68
N ARG A 48 -12.67 -6.01 5.72
CA ARG A 48 -12.69 -5.70 4.27
C ARG A 48 -12.67 -4.22 3.91
N ASP A 49 -13.44 -3.39 4.58
CA ASP A 49 -13.61 -1.98 4.25
C ASP A 49 -13.40 -1.11 5.49
N ALA A 50 -12.34 -0.29 5.47
CA ALA A 50 -11.96 0.57 6.57
C ALA A 50 -12.97 1.70 6.86
N ARG A 51 -13.86 2.01 5.91
CA ARG A 51 -14.93 2.99 6.10
C ARG A 51 -16.21 2.34 6.63
N MET A 52 -16.69 1.29 5.94
CA MET A 52 -18.03 0.75 6.15
C MET A 52 -18.09 -0.41 7.14
N ARG A 53 -16.94 -0.99 7.51
CA ARG A 53 -16.83 -2.13 8.44
C ARG A 53 -15.71 -1.92 9.46
N ARG A 54 -15.56 -0.68 9.95
CA ARG A 54 -14.61 -0.33 10.99
C ARG A 54 -15.10 -0.80 12.35
N LEU A 55 -14.26 -1.55 13.07
CA LEU A 55 -14.58 -2.06 14.39
C LEU A 55 -14.22 -1.06 15.49
N THR A 56 -13.01 -0.48 15.40
CA THR A 56 -12.51 0.43 16.42
C THR A 56 -12.38 1.85 15.92
N ARG A 57 -12.60 2.80 16.82
CA ARG A 57 -12.54 4.22 16.54
C ARG A 57 -11.10 4.70 16.47
N TYR A 58 -10.80 5.54 15.48
CA TYR A 58 -9.53 6.23 15.34
C TYR A 58 -9.73 7.60 14.70
N ARG A 59 -9.06 8.61 15.24
CA ARG A 59 -9.11 9.99 14.74
C ARG A 59 -7.74 10.42 14.23
N TYR A 60 -7.65 10.70 12.94
CA TYR A 60 -6.39 11.03 12.26
C TYR A 60 -5.77 12.36 12.73
N ASN A 61 -6.60 13.33 13.05
CA ASN A 61 -6.17 14.70 13.35
C ASN A 61 -6.31 15.03 14.85
N ASN A 62 -6.19 14.03 15.72
CA ASN A 62 -6.20 14.27 17.15
C ASN A 62 -4.98 15.02 17.63
N SER A 63 -5.14 15.77 18.74
CA SER A 63 -4.06 16.36 19.50
C SER A 63 -4.23 15.99 20.97
N PRO A 64 -3.29 15.26 21.58
CA PRO A 64 -2.08 14.69 21.00
C PRO A 64 -2.35 13.61 19.95
N LEU A 65 -1.39 13.43 19.04
CA LEU A 65 -1.44 12.41 18.01
C LEU A 65 -1.37 11.00 18.63
N ASP A 66 -2.02 10.01 18.00
CA ASP A 66 -1.92 8.59 18.32
C ASP A 66 -2.49 8.21 19.71
N MET A 67 -3.62 8.80 20.08
CA MET A 67 -4.28 8.54 21.38
C MET A 67 -5.25 7.36 21.36
N ASP A 68 -5.89 7.07 20.23
CA ASP A 68 -6.84 5.97 20.06
C ASP A 68 -6.09 4.67 19.70
N GLY A 69 -6.64 3.50 19.99
CA GLY A 69 -6.06 2.20 19.61
C GLY A 69 -6.21 1.11 20.66
N HIS A 70 -5.26 0.17 20.68
CA HIS A 70 -5.25 -1.03 21.53
C HIS A 70 -4.56 -0.71 22.87
N ARG A 71 -5.30 -0.24 23.84
CA ARG A 71 -4.74 0.31 25.09
C ARG A 71 -4.70 -0.70 26.23
N ILE A 72 -3.50 -1.02 26.67
CA ILE A 72 -3.25 -1.81 27.88
C ILE A 72 -2.72 -0.86 28.96
N TYR A 73 -3.42 -0.80 30.08
CA TYR A 73 -2.99 -0.04 31.24
C TYR A 73 -2.56 -1.01 32.35
N ILE A 74 -1.48 -0.67 33.04
CA ILE A 74 -1.01 -1.36 34.24
C ILE A 74 -0.95 -0.35 35.37
N LYS A 75 -1.65 -0.65 36.45
CA LYS A 75 -1.62 0.12 37.68
C LYS A 75 -0.86 -0.66 38.74
N ASP A 76 0.23 -0.09 39.25
CA ASP A 76 1.05 -0.60 40.36
C ASP A 76 1.05 0.46 41.48
N GLY A 77 0.25 0.26 42.49
CA GLY A 77 -0.03 1.27 43.50
C GLY A 77 -0.63 2.55 42.88
N ASP A 78 0.04 3.67 43.04
CA ASP A 78 -0.39 4.95 42.43
C ASP A 78 0.16 5.19 41.03
N THR A 79 1.06 4.32 40.54
CA THR A 79 1.67 4.43 39.22
C THR A 79 0.82 3.76 38.16
N VAL A 80 0.41 4.53 37.12
CA VAL A 80 -0.28 4.01 35.93
C VAL A 80 0.62 4.18 34.72
N TRP A 81 0.79 3.12 33.95
CA TRP A 81 1.64 3.12 32.77
C TRP A 81 1.13 2.17 31.67
N ASN A 82 1.69 2.29 30.46
CA ASN A 82 1.35 1.45 29.31
C ASN A 82 2.61 0.82 28.73
N PRO A 83 2.59 -0.44 28.25
CA PRO A 83 3.73 -1.07 27.58
C PRO A 83 4.26 -0.26 26.38
N GLY A 84 3.35 0.35 25.61
CA GLY A 84 3.64 1.21 24.48
C GLY A 84 3.91 2.69 24.84
N TRP A 85 4.01 3.06 26.12
CA TRP A 85 4.19 4.43 26.63
C TRP A 85 2.94 5.31 26.51
N GLN A 86 2.27 5.37 25.35
CA GLN A 86 1.00 6.08 25.19
C GLN A 86 -0.18 5.23 25.71
N PRO A 87 -1.28 5.84 26.19
CA PRO A 87 -1.54 7.29 26.23
C PRO A 87 -1.09 8.00 27.52
N THR A 88 -0.71 7.28 28.58
CA THR A 88 -0.33 7.90 29.89
C THR A 88 0.97 8.67 29.81
N LYS A 89 1.87 8.32 28.92
CA LYS A 89 3.22 8.91 28.77
C LYS A 89 4.09 8.81 30.01
N THR A 90 3.77 7.86 30.92
CA THR A 90 4.58 7.58 32.09
C THR A 90 5.97 7.11 31.65
N PRO A 91 7.07 7.70 32.16
CA PRO A 91 8.42 7.28 31.79
C PRO A 91 8.65 5.81 32.11
N LEU A 92 9.13 5.04 31.12
CA LEU A 92 9.48 3.64 31.24
C LEU A 92 10.96 3.47 31.55
N ASP A 93 11.35 2.41 32.28
CA ASP A 93 12.75 2.05 32.54
C ASP A 93 13.40 1.50 31.28
N SER A 94 12.62 0.78 30.44
CA SER A 94 13.01 0.35 29.11
C SER A 94 11.79 0.23 28.21
N TYR A 95 12.04 0.36 26.90
CA TYR A 95 11.01 0.26 25.88
C TYR A 95 11.57 -0.37 24.60
N SER A 96 10.80 -1.21 23.96
CA SER A 96 11.01 -1.63 22.57
C SER A 96 9.70 -1.89 21.87
N CYS A 97 9.67 -1.64 20.55
CA CYS A 97 8.61 -2.09 19.67
C CYS A 97 9.25 -2.85 18.51
N ARG A 98 8.70 -4.02 18.18
CA ARG A 98 9.12 -4.87 17.08
C ARG A 98 8.01 -4.97 16.07
N HIS A 99 8.19 -4.35 14.90
CA HIS A 99 7.30 -4.53 13.77
C HIS A 99 7.83 -5.66 12.89
N GLY A 100 7.09 -6.76 12.85
CA GLY A 100 7.42 -7.92 12.04
C GLY A 100 6.35 -8.20 10.99
N LEU A 101 6.50 -9.31 10.26
CA LEU A 101 5.60 -9.67 9.18
C LEU A 101 4.25 -10.16 9.71
N GLY A 102 3.25 -9.27 9.69
CA GLY A 102 1.89 -9.51 10.16
C GLY A 102 1.71 -9.53 11.67
N TYR A 103 2.68 -9.02 12.45
CA TYR A 103 2.59 -8.88 13.89
C TYR A 103 3.36 -7.67 14.42
N THR A 104 3.01 -7.23 15.62
CA THR A 104 3.72 -6.19 16.37
C THR A 104 3.87 -6.62 17.82
N ILE A 105 5.05 -6.38 18.40
CA ILE A 105 5.32 -6.63 19.83
C ILE A 105 5.78 -5.33 20.45
N LEU A 106 5.07 -4.88 21.49
CA LEU A 106 5.51 -3.78 22.34
C LEU A 106 5.95 -4.36 23.69
N GLU A 107 7.08 -3.91 24.18
CA GLU A 107 7.58 -4.30 25.50
C GLU A 107 8.01 -3.07 26.27
N GLY A 108 7.40 -2.87 27.43
CA GLY A 108 7.73 -1.82 28.38
C GLY A 108 8.11 -2.39 29.74
N LYS A 109 9.02 -1.72 30.44
CA LYS A 109 9.39 -2.06 31.82
C LYS A 109 9.24 -0.84 32.70
N LYS A 110 8.66 -1.05 33.89
CA LYS A 110 8.48 -0.02 34.89
C LYS A 110 8.59 -0.64 36.30
N ASP A 111 9.47 -0.09 37.16
CA ASP A 111 9.60 -0.44 38.58
C ASP A 111 9.69 -1.96 38.85
N GLY A 112 10.48 -2.66 38.00
CA GLY A 112 10.69 -4.11 38.08
C GLY A 112 9.61 -4.96 37.42
N VAL A 113 8.50 -4.39 36.93
CA VAL A 113 7.47 -5.10 36.17
C VAL A 113 7.74 -4.93 34.69
N THR A 114 7.74 -6.03 33.93
CA THR A 114 7.84 -6.04 32.46
C THR A 114 6.49 -6.44 31.91
N ALA A 115 5.98 -5.68 30.94
CA ALA A 115 4.78 -6.06 30.18
C ALA A 115 5.09 -6.11 28.69
N ARG A 116 4.69 -7.21 28.06
CA ARG A 116 4.81 -7.46 26.62
C ARG A 116 3.42 -7.62 26.04
N GLN A 117 3.11 -6.81 25.04
CA GLN A 117 1.87 -6.83 24.27
C GLN A 117 2.20 -7.32 22.86
N GLU A 118 1.64 -8.45 22.43
CA GLU A 118 1.85 -9.05 21.12
C GLU A 118 0.54 -9.07 20.35
N LEU A 119 0.48 -8.28 19.26
CA LEU A 119 -0.70 -8.13 18.41
C LEU A 119 -0.46 -8.79 17.05
N PHE A 120 -1.42 -9.59 16.60
CA PHE A 120 -1.44 -10.16 15.26
C PHE A 120 -2.85 -10.58 14.83
N VAL A 121 -3.04 -10.71 13.52
CA VAL A 121 -4.27 -11.25 12.93
C VAL A 121 -3.97 -12.68 12.49
N PRO A 122 -4.64 -13.71 13.05
CA PRO A 122 -4.43 -15.09 12.67
C PRO A 122 -4.93 -15.34 11.25
N LYS A 123 -4.25 -16.22 10.53
CA LYS A 123 -4.62 -16.57 9.17
C LYS A 123 -5.98 -17.25 9.11
N GLY A 124 -6.89 -16.73 8.23
CA GLY A 124 -8.20 -17.33 7.97
C GLY A 124 -9.28 -16.99 8.99
N ASP A 125 -8.99 -16.14 9.97
CA ASP A 125 -9.98 -15.67 10.94
C ASP A 125 -10.21 -14.16 10.89
N ALA A 126 -11.43 -13.76 11.19
CA ALA A 126 -11.83 -12.37 11.22
C ALA A 126 -11.67 -11.76 12.63
N CYS A 127 -10.48 -11.87 13.21
CA CYS A 127 -10.18 -11.31 14.52
C CYS A 127 -8.72 -10.88 14.64
N GLU A 128 -8.48 -10.03 15.61
CA GLU A 128 -7.17 -9.66 16.12
C GLU A 128 -6.96 -10.30 17.48
N LEU A 129 -5.78 -10.78 17.72
CA LEU A 129 -5.33 -11.33 19.01
C LEU A 129 -4.29 -10.39 19.62
N ASP A 130 -4.51 -10.01 20.86
CA ASP A 130 -3.63 -9.17 21.67
C ASP A 130 -3.25 -9.94 22.94
N ARG A 131 -2.08 -10.61 22.90
CA ARG A 131 -1.55 -11.37 24.04
C ARG A 131 -0.70 -10.46 24.90
N VAL A 132 -1.12 -10.26 26.14
CA VAL A 132 -0.42 -9.48 27.16
C VAL A 132 0.24 -10.40 28.16
N THR A 133 1.57 -10.35 28.27
CA THR A 133 2.34 -11.09 29.27
C THR A 133 2.96 -10.10 30.26
N VAL A 134 2.58 -10.24 31.54
CA VAL A 134 3.12 -9.41 32.63
C VAL A 134 4.05 -10.27 33.50
N CYS A 135 5.27 -9.79 33.75
CA CYS A 135 6.29 -10.48 34.54
C CYS A 135 6.72 -9.60 35.71
N ASN A 136 6.72 -10.14 36.90
CA ASN A 136 7.29 -9.51 38.09
C ASN A 136 8.78 -9.85 38.21
N GLY A 137 9.67 -9.00 37.72
CA GLY A 137 11.11 -9.11 37.86
C GLY A 137 11.67 -8.44 39.11
N SER A 138 10.82 -7.96 40.05
CA SER A 138 11.21 -7.39 41.33
C SER A 138 11.44 -8.46 42.39
N THR A 139 11.87 -8.07 43.56
CA THR A 139 12.12 -8.97 44.70
C THR A 139 10.94 -9.07 45.66
N ILE A 140 9.83 -8.40 45.39
CA ILE A 140 8.63 -8.39 46.25
C ILE A 140 7.41 -8.87 45.46
N VAL A 141 6.39 -9.32 46.14
CA VAL A 141 5.07 -9.60 45.53
C VAL A 141 4.50 -8.31 44.99
N LYS A 142 3.96 -8.35 43.82
CA LYS A 142 3.29 -7.24 43.15
C LYS A 142 1.77 -7.49 43.04
N GLU A 143 1.00 -6.51 43.48
CA GLU A 143 -0.45 -6.43 43.27
C GLU A 143 -0.70 -5.42 42.17
N LEU A 144 -1.18 -5.89 41.01
CA LEU A 144 -1.32 -5.09 39.80
C LEU A 144 -2.78 -5.13 39.30
N ASP A 145 -3.25 -4.01 38.79
CA ASP A 145 -4.50 -3.98 38.05
C ASP A 145 -4.20 -3.79 36.56
N LEU A 146 -4.63 -4.75 35.74
CA LEU A 146 -4.47 -4.75 34.28
C LEU A 146 -5.81 -4.39 33.65
N PHE A 147 -5.79 -3.41 32.73
CA PHE A 147 -6.96 -3.02 31.96
C PHE A 147 -6.63 -3.12 30.46
N SER A 148 -7.55 -3.74 29.70
CA SER A 148 -7.55 -3.68 28.25
C SER A 148 -8.72 -2.81 27.78
N TYR A 149 -8.47 -1.88 26.87
CA TYR A 149 -9.46 -0.89 26.43
C TYR A 149 -9.45 -0.71 24.92
N VAL A 150 -10.64 -0.76 24.31
CA VAL A 150 -10.91 -0.38 22.92
C VAL A 150 -12.16 0.51 22.87
N GLU A 151 -12.20 1.47 21.95
CA GLU A 151 -13.42 2.25 21.67
C GLU A 151 -14.04 1.75 20.35
N PHE A 152 -15.31 1.33 20.38
CA PHE A 152 -15.99 0.86 19.19
C PHE A 152 -16.37 2.01 18.26
N CYS A 153 -16.14 1.81 16.96
CA CYS A 153 -16.68 2.63 15.89
C CYS A 153 -18.15 2.27 15.65
N LEU A 154 -18.96 3.22 15.19
CA LEU A 154 -20.34 2.98 14.75
C LEU A 154 -20.36 2.50 13.29
N TRP A 155 -19.44 1.63 12.91
CA TRP A 155 -19.26 0.98 11.60
C TRP A 155 -18.86 1.92 10.45
N ASP A 156 -19.58 3.01 10.22
CA ASP A 156 -19.17 4.04 9.23
C ASP A 156 -18.20 5.03 9.88
N ALA A 157 -16.94 4.96 9.48
CA ALA A 157 -15.89 5.77 10.08
C ALA A 157 -16.02 7.28 9.78
N VAL A 158 -16.63 7.67 8.68
CA VAL A 158 -16.86 9.08 8.33
C VAL A 158 -17.97 9.67 9.19
N ASP A 159 -19.06 8.95 9.32
CA ASP A 159 -20.16 9.37 10.21
C ASP A 159 -19.72 9.38 11.68
N ASP A 160 -18.97 8.36 12.11
CA ASP A 160 -18.42 8.30 13.48
C ASP A 160 -17.48 9.48 13.78
N GLY A 161 -16.68 9.87 12.78
CA GLY A 161 -15.75 11.01 12.87
C GLY A 161 -16.46 12.37 13.02
N SER A 162 -17.70 12.51 12.51
CA SER A 162 -18.45 13.77 12.52
C SER A 162 -19.12 14.10 13.86
N ASN A 163 -19.14 13.22 14.82
CA ASN A 163 -19.86 13.28 16.09
C ASN A 163 -21.40 13.29 15.97
N PHE A 164 -21.96 13.41 14.78
CA PHE A 164 -23.42 13.55 14.61
C PHE A 164 -24.18 12.40 15.25
N GLN A 165 -23.81 11.17 14.95
CA GLN A 165 -24.50 9.99 15.46
C GLN A 165 -24.22 9.73 16.94
N ARG A 166 -23.02 10.03 17.41
CA ARG A 166 -22.68 9.89 18.82
C ARG A 166 -23.50 10.81 19.70
N ASN A 167 -23.89 11.97 19.17
CA ASN A 167 -24.80 12.88 19.90
C ASN A 167 -26.23 12.35 20.03
N PHE A 168 -26.64 11.36 19.21
CA PHE A 168 -27.93 10.69 19.34
C PHE A 168 -27.88 9.44 20.22
N SER A 169 -26.75 9.17 20.88
CA SER A 169 -26.61 8.06 21.84
C SER A 169 -27.03 6.70 21.27
N THR A 170 -26.44 6.30 20.15
CA THR A 170 -26.84 5.09 19.42
C THR A 170 -26.12 3.82 19.85
N GLY A 171 -25.14 3.90 20.77
CA GLY A 171 -24.37 2.75 21.24
C GLY A 171 -25.19 1.71 21.96
N GLU A 172 -24.97 0.43 21.70
CA GLU A 172 -25.64 -0.70 22.36
C GLU A 172 -24.75 -1.92 22.42
N VAL A 173 -24.64 -2.53 23.60
CA VAL A 173 -23.83 -3.72 23.84
C VAL A 173 -24.59 -4.80 24.61
N GLU A 174 -24.07 -6.05 24.55
CA GLU A 174 -24.35 -7.11 25.52
C GLU A 174 -23.06 -7.51 26.21
N VAL A 175 -23.15 -8.00 27.44
CA VAL A 175 -22.02 -8.52 28.21
C VAL A 175 -22.35 -9.91 28.72
N GLU A 176 -21.39 -10.84 28.54
CA GLU A 176 -21.49 -12.21 29.03
C GLU A 176 -20.13 -12.63 29.61
N GLY A 177 -20.02 -12.62 30.94
CA GLY A 177 -18.78 -12.91 31.64
C GLY A 177 -17.67 -11.95 31.21
N SER A 178 -16.63 -12.50 30.58
CA SER A 178 -15.45 -11.76 30.06
C SER A 178 -15.58 -11.29 28.61
N VAL A 179 -16.81 -11.22 28.10
CA VAL A 179 -17.07 -10.93 26.67
C VAL A 179 -18.04 -9.77 26.52
N ILE A 180 -17.67 -8.81 25.68
CA ILE A 180 -18.48 -7.65 25.31
C ILE A 180 -18.83 -7.75 23.83
N TYR A 181 -20.13 -7.69 23.51
CA TYR A 181 -20.65 -7.73 22.14
C TYR A 181 -21.19 -6.36 21.77
N HIS A 182 -20.60 -5.71 20.76
CA HIS A 182 -21.08 -4.46 20.21
C HIS A 182 -22.11 -4.75 19.10
N LYS A 183 -23.39 -4.66 19.44
CA LYS A 183 -24.51 -5.03 18.58
C LYS A 183 -25.21 -3.86 17.90
N THR A 184 -24.72 -2.64 18.09
CA THR A 184 -25.29 -1.41 17.55
C THR A 184 -25.53 -1.51 16.05
N GLU A 185 -26.75 -1.23 15.62
CA GLU A 185 -27.11 -1.05 14.21
C GLU A 185 -27.16 0.45 13.91
N TYR A 186 -26.70 0.81 12.72
CA TYR A 186 -26.63 2.20 12.31
C TYR A 186 -27.22 2.40 10.90
N ARG A 187 -28.20 3.30 10.79
CA ARG A 187 -28.99 3.66 9.60
C ARG A 187 -29.75 2.51 8.94
N GLU A 188 -29.26 1.28 9.02
CA GLU A 188 -29.90 0.08 8.49
C GLU A 188 -29.59 -1.15 9.34
N ARG A 189 -30.43 -2.17 9.26
CA ARG A 189 -30.14 -3.45 9.92
C ARG A 189 -28.95 -4.13 9.29
N ARG A 190 -28.09 -4.66 10.17
CA ARG A 190 -26.90 -5.38 9.78
C ARG A 190 -26.90 -6.76 10.42
N ASP A 191 -26.34 -7.73 9.70
CA ASP A 191 -26.24 -9.12 10.18
C ASP A 191 -24.95 -9.36 10.97
N HIS A 192 -24.16 -8.31 11.24
CA HIS A 192 -22.87 -8.38 11.91
C HIS A 192 -22.83 -7.66 13.25
N TYR A 193 -21.86 -8.06 14.07
CA TYR A 193 -21.50 -7.39 15.33
C TYR A 193 -20.01 -7.57 15.61
N ALA A 194 -19.46 -6.75 16.50
CA ALA A 194 -18.10 -6.92 17.02
C ALA A 194 -18.14 -7.66 18.35
N VAL A 195 -17.08 -8.44 18.63
CA VAL A 195 -16.87 -9.13 19.89
C VAL A 195 -15.50 -8.77 20.45
N PHE A 196 -15.45 -8.37 21.73
CA PHE A 196 -14.22 -8.12 22.47
C PHE A 196 -14.20 -9.00 23.72
N TRP A 197 -13.12 -9.78 23.94
CA TRP A 197 -13.10 -10.77 25.00
C TRP A 197 -11.72 -10.92 25.66
N ALA A 198 -11.72 -11.50 26.87
CA ALA A 198 -10.53 -12.08 27.49
C ALA A 198 -10.68 -13.60 27.60
N ASN A 199 -9.56 -14.35 27.50
CA ASN A 199 -9.54 -15.82 27.65
C ASN A 199 -9.55 -16.30 29.12
N CYS A 200 -9.75 -15.40 30.06
CA CYS A 200 -9.87 -15.71 31.49
C CYS A 200 -11.01 -14.86 32.10
N PRO A 201 -11.48 -15.24 33.31
CA PRO A 201 -12.42 -14.41 34.06
C PRO A 201 -11.86 -13.01 34.32
N VAL A 202 -12.70 -12.00 34.20
CA VAL A 202 -12.39 -10.59 34.52
C VAL A 202 -13.03 -10.20 35.87
N ASP A 203 -12.34 -9.32 36.59
CA ASP A 203 -12.85 -8.84 37.89
C ASP A 203 -13.93 -7.76 37.74
N SER A 204 -13.82 -6.94 36.71
CA SER A 204 -14.84 -5.93 36.38
C SER A 204 -14.73 -5.48 34.93
N PHE A 205 -15.74 -4.75 34.45
CA PHE A 205 -15.79 -4.23 33.09
C PHE A 205 -16.51 -2.88 33.04
N ASP A 206 -16.26 -2.12 31.96
CA ASP A 206 -17.07 -0.98 31.55
C ASP A 206 -17.32 -1.01 30.04
N THR A 207 -18.51 -0.58 29.64
CA THR A 207 -18.88 -0.50 28.23
C THR A 207 -19.30 0.91 27.79
N THR A 208 -19.32 1.89 28.70
CA THR A 208 -19.51 3.30 28.34
C THR A 208 -18.22 4.09 28.53
N ARG A 209 -17.90 4.93 27.57
CA ARG A 209 -16.66 5.75 27.59
C ARG A 209 -16.61 6.66 28.83
N ASP A 210 -17.73 7.28 29.18
CA ASP A 210 -17.77 8.23 30.30
C ASP A 210 -17.57 7.54 31.65
N ALA A 211 -18.00 6.29 31.81
CA ALA A 211 -17.73 5.51 33.03
C ALA A 211 -16.24 5.12 33.13
N PHE A 212 -15.63 4.74 32.04
CA PHE A 212 -14.21 4.35 32.02
C PHE A 212 -13.28 5.55 32.10
N CYS A 213 -13.43 6.51 31.18
CA CYS A 213 -12.54 7.68 31.08
C CYS A 213 -12.90 8.81 32.09
N GLY A 214 -14.18 8.96 32.43
CA GLY A 214 -14.74 10.16 33.06
C GLY A 214 -15.18 11.18 32.00
N VAL A 215 -16.22 11.97 32.29
CA VAL A 215 -16.82 12.96 31.36
C VAL A 215 -15.81 14.01 30.89
N TYR A 216 -14.92 14.44 31.77
CA TYR A 216 -13.86 15.42 31.49
C TYR A 216 -12.46 14.79 31.45
N GLY A 217 -12.37 13.48 31.57
CA GLY A 217 -11.16 12.70 31.42
C GLY A 217 -10.94 12.23 29.99
N GLY A 218 -9.90 11.46 29.79
CA GLY A 218 -9.57 10.88 28.48
C GLY A 218 -8.67 9.65 28.63
N PRO A 219 -8.24 9.05 27.52
CA PRO A 219 -7.40 7.86 27.58
C PRO A 219 -6.07 8.04 28.33
N ALA A 220 -5.58 9.28 28.44
CA ALA A 220 -4.33 9.55 29.18
C ALA A 220 -4.44 9.37 30.69
N ASP A 221 -5.64 9.52 31.26
CA ASP A 221 -5.88 9.42 32.71
C ASP A 221 -7.31 8.89 32.99
N PRO A 222 -7.62 7.62 32.65
CA PRO A 222 -8.96 7.08 32.80
C PRO A 222 -9.38 6.96 34.28
N GLN A 223 -10.62 7.39 34.60
CA GLN A 223 -11.18 7.34 35.93
C GLN A 223 -11.19 5.92 36.52
N ALA A 224 -11.58 4.91 35.74
CA ALA A 224 -11.64 3.52 36.18
C ALA A 224 -10.25 2.96 36.52
N VAL A 225 -9.23 3.31 35.72
CA VAL A 225 -7.85 2.89 35.99
C VAL A 225 -7.32 3.52 37.27
N ARG A 226 -7.56 4.78 37.52
CA ARG A 226 -7.22 5.43 38.82
C ARG A 226 -7.90 4.76 39.99
N ALA A 227 -9.18 4.41 39.83
CA ALA A 227 -9.93 3.73 40.87
C ALA A 227 -9.46 2.29 41.12
N GLY A 228 -8.76 1.65 40.17
CA GLY A 228 -8.35 0.25 40.22
C GLY A 228 -9.48 -0.73 39.91
N HIS A 229 -10.62 -0.28 39.40
CA HIS A 229 -11.75 -1.13 39.00
C HIS A 229 -12.68 -0.40 38.06
N CYS A 230 -13.42 -1.16 37.26
CA CYS A 230 -14.54 -0.69 36.42
C CYS A 230 -15.85 -0.69 37.19
N SER A 231 -16.83 0.04 36.73
CA SER A 231 -18.13 0.25 37.43
C SER A 231 -19.25 -0.75 37.05
N GLY A 232 -19.01 -1.60 36.03
CA GLY A 232 -20.03 -2.51 35.48
C GLY A 232 -21.04 -1.79 34.57
N SER A 233 -20.64 -0.68 33.95
CA SER A 233 -21.52 0.10 33.05
C SER A 233 -21.91 -0.69 31.80
N ILE A 234 -23.17 -0.56 31.37
CA ILE A 234 -23.70 -1.14 30.13
C ILE A 234 -24.08 -0.02 29.18
N ALA A 235 -23.47 0.01 27.99
CA ALA A 235 -23.84 0.97 26.96
C ALA A 235 -25.21 0.62 26.38
N HIS A 236 -26.15 1.52 26.65
CA HIS A 236 -27.49 1.46 26.12
C HIS A 236 -27.89 2.87 25.69
N GLY A 237 -27.64 3.19 24.43
CA GLY A 237 -27.82 4.54 23.89
C GLY A 237 -26.64 5.50 24.20
N TRP A 238 -25.41 5.01 24.39
CA TRP A 238 -24.23 5.83 24.69
C TRP A 238 -23.01 5.41 23.84
N ALA A 239 -21.87 6.15 23.96
CA ALA A 239 -20.63 5.83 23.25
C ALA A 239 -20.05 4.49 23.74
N PRO A 240 -20.08 3.43 22.93
CA PRO A 240 -19.70 2.09 23.37
C PRO A 240 -18.18 1.92 23.39
N VAL A 241 -17.68 1.28 24.47
CA VAL A 241 -16.29 0.86 24.61
C VAL A 241 -16.25 -0.60 25.09
N GLY A 242 -15.10 -1.24 24.93
CA GLY A 242 -14.76 -2.47 25.61
C GLY A 242 -13.64 -2.20 26.60
N ALA A 243 -13.94 -2.26 27.90
CA ALA A 243 -12.95 -2.18 28.95
C ALA A 243 -13.06 -3.40 29.84
N LEU A 244 -11.98 -4.17 29.97
CA LEU A 244 -11.91 -5.38 30.80
C LEU A 244 -10.78 -5.21 31.83
N HIS A 245 -11.09 -5.44 33.10
CA HIS A 245 -10.16 -5.31 34.22
C HIS A 245 -9.87 -6.67 34.86
N ILE A 246 -8.59 -6.90 35.15
CA ILE A 246 -8.10 -8.12 35.81
C ILE A 246 -7.09 -7.73 36.87
N HIS A 247 -7.33 -8.21 38.11
CA HIS A 247 -6.39 -8.07 39.22
C HIS A 247 -5.37 -9.23 39.20
N LEU A 248 -4.09 -8.89 39.35
CA LEU A 248 -2.98 -9.84 39.32
C LEU A 248 -2.13 -9.75 40.57
N THR A 249 -1.98 -10.85 41.27
CA THR A 249 -0.98 -11.04 42.34
C THR A 249 0.16 -11.86 41.77
N LEU A 250 1.36 -11.28 41.63
CA LEU A 250 2.54 -11.94 41.09
C LEU A 250 3.67 -12.03 42.09
N ALA A 251 4.12 -13.24 42.41
CA ALA A 251 5.34 -13.48 43.18
C ALA A 251 6.61 -13.04 42.38
N PRO A 252 7.76 -12.81 43.06
CA PRO A 252 9.01 -12.53 42.39
C PRO A 252 9.36 -13.59 41.33
N GLY A 253 9.64 -13.17 40.11
CA GLY A 253 9.92 -14.03 38.95
C GLY A 253 8.69 -14.66 38.28
N GLU A 254 7.49 -14.46 38.83
CA GLU A 254 6.26 -14.99 38.22
C GLU A 254 5.83 -14.17 36.99
N SER A 255 5.29 -14.88 36.01
CA SER A 255 4.70 -14.29 34.81
C SER A 255 3.29 -14.82 34.59
N ARG A 256 2.42 -13.95 34.10
CA ARG A 256 1.06 -14.30 33.66
C ARG A 256 0.77 -13.80 32.26
N SER A 257 0.23 -14.68 31.42
CA SER A 257 -0.22 -14.34 30.07
C SER A 257 -1.74 -14.31 30.02
N ILE A 258 -2.27 -13.30 29.34
CA ILE A 258 -3.71 -13.08 29.13
C ILE A 258 -3.89 -12.74 27.67
N LEU A 259 -4.86 -13.39 27.03
CA LEU A 259 -5.27 -13.06 25.67
C LEU A 259 -6.50 -12.18 25.70
N PHE A 260 -6.41 -11.04 25.05
CA PHE A 260 -7.57 -10.26 24.61
C PHE A 260 -7.77 -10.46 23.11
N GLY A 261 -9.04 -10.50 22.69
CA GLY A 261 -9.35 -10.63 21.27
C GLY A 261 -10.41 -9.64 20.84
N LEU A 262 -10.32 -9.19 19.60
CA LEU A 262 -11.30 -8.32 18.95
C LEU A 262 -11.71 -8.95 17.63
N GLY A 263 -12.98 -9.30 17.47
CA GLY A 263 -13.45 -10.03 16.29
C GLY A 263 -14.66 -9.41 15.62
N TYR A 264 -14.81 -9.74 14.35
CA TYR A 264 -15.97 -9.45 13.52
C TYR A 264 -16.77 -10.74 13.28
N ILE A 265 -18.05 -10.69 13.59
CA ILE A 265 -18.97 -11.81 13.39
C ILE A 265 -20.07 -11.38 12.43
N GLU A 266 -20.30 -12.17 11.39
CA GLU A 266 -21.43 -12.03 10.47
C GLU A 266 -22.25 -13.32 10.50
N ASN A 267 -23.52 -13.20 10.86
CA ASN A 267 -24.46 -14.32 10.84
C ASN A 267 -25.12 -14.42 9.45
N PRO A 268 -25.77 -15.53 9.12
CA PRO A 268 -26.67 -15.55 7.98
C PRO A 268 -27.76 -14.47 8.12
N GLN A 269 -28.27 -14.00 6.97
CA GLN A 269 -29.26 -12.94 6.93
C GLN A 269 -30.45 -13.26 7.86
N GLN A 270 -30.86 -12.29 8.65
CA GLN A 270 -31.94 -12.36 9.64
C GLN A 270 -31.68 -13.29 10.86
N GLU A 271 -30.47 -13.84 11.01
CA GLU A 271 -30.09 -14.69 12.14
C GLU A 271 -29.19 -13.97 13.17
N LYS A 272 -29.09 -12.64 13.10
CA LYS A 272 -28.30 -11.88 14.08
C LYS A 272 -28.80 -12.06 15.51
N PHE A 273 -30.12 -12.09 15.68
CA PHE A 273 -30.78 -12.24 16.98
C PHE A 273 -31.50 -13.61 17.09
N ILE A 274 -31.36 -14.25 18.25
CA ILE A 274 -32.11 -15.48 18.60
C ILE A 274 -33.52 -15.16 19.13
N GLU A 275 -33.67 -13.97 19.74
CA GLU A 275 -34.94 -13.38 20.20
C GLU A 275 -34.78 -11.85 20.14
N PRO A 276 -35.88 -11.06 20.29
CA PRO A 276 -35.78 -9.60 20.23
C PRO A 276 -34.73 -9.02 21.18
N GLY A 277 -33.70 -8.40 20.63
CA GLY A 277 -32.62 -7.73 21.38
C GLY A 277 -31.51 -8.64 21.87
N VAL A 278 -31.56 -9.97 21.68
CA VAL A 278 -30.51 -10.92 22.12
C VAL A 278 -29.74 -11.48 20.93
N ILE A 279 -28.45 -11.20 20.88
CA ILE A 279 -27.58 -11.62 19.77
C ILE A 279 -27.38 -13.14 19.75
N ASN A 280 -27.32 -13.70 18.54
CA ASN A 280 -26.84 -15.06 18.31
C ASN A 280 -25.31 -15.11 18.43
N LYS A 281 -24.83 -15.68 19.53
CA LYS A 281 -23.43 -15.72 19.93
C LYS A 281 -22.68 -16.97 19.46
N THR A 282 -23.36 -17.92 18.79
CA THR A 282 -22.79 -19.24 18.43
C THR A 282 -21.47 -19.13 17.68
N ARG A 283 -21.39 -18.24 16.67
CA ARG A 283 -20.15 -18.05 15.89
C ARG A 283 -19.05 -17.34 16.69
N ALA A 284 -19.41 -16.43 17.57
CA ALA A 284 -18.46 -15.78 18.47
C ALA A 284 -17.82 -16.77 19.43
N HIS A 285 -18.64 -17.63 20.08
CA HIS A 285 -18.13 -18.70 20.96
C HIS A 285 -17.16 -19.62 20.21
N ALA A 286 -17.52 -20.07 19.00
CA ALA A 286 -16.63 -20.91 18.19
C ALA A 286 -15.32 -20.20 17.81
N MET A 287 -15.32 -18.88 17.60
CA MET A 287 -14.11 -18.09 17.39
C MET A 287 -13.24 -18.06 18.65
N MET A 288 -13.81 -17.75 19.80
CA MET A 288 -13.09 -17.68 21.08
C MET A 288 -12.48 -19.03 21.50
N GLU A 289 -13.21 -20.14 21.27
CA GLU A 289 -12.72 -21.49 21.58
C GLU A 289 -11.42 -21.85 20.83
N ARG A 290 -11.21 -21.32 19.59
CA ARG A 290 -9.98 -21.54 18.82
C ARG A 290 -8.73 -20.92 19.44
N TYR A 291 -8.92 -19.96 20.37
CA TYR A 291 -7.82 -19.20 21.01
C TYR A 291 -7.93 -19.20 22.55
N ALA A 292 -8.54 -20.24 23.12
CA ALA A 292 -8.78 -20.32 24.56
C ALA A 292 -7.49 -20.53 25.38
N THR A 293 -6.43 -21.09 24.77
CA THR A 293 -5.19 -21.44 25.45
C THR A 293 -3.96 -20.84 24.76
N ASP A 294 -2.89 -20.59 25.51
CA ASP A 294 -1.61 -20.11 24.99
C ASP A 294 -1.07 -21.00 23.86
N ALA A 295 -1.20 -22.33 23.98
CA ALA A 295 -0.76 -23.26 22.95
C ALA A 295 -1.49 -23.06 21.61
N GLN A 296 -2.77 -22.73 21.62
CA GLN A 296 -3.55 -22.42 20.41
C GLN A 296 -3.12 -21.08 19.80
N VAL A 297 -2.85 -20.08 20.64
CA VAL A 297 -2.32 -18.78 20.19
C VAL A 297 -0.93 -18.92 19.58
N ASP A 298 -0.03 -19.72 20.20
CA ASP A 298 1.30 -20.01 19.68
C ASP A 298 1.23 -20.77 18.34
N ALA A 299 0.30 -21.69 18.19
CA ALA A 299 0.08 -22.41 16.93
C ALA A 299 -0.40 -21.44 15.82
N ALA A 300 -1.32 -20.54 16.12
CA ALA A 300 -1.79 -19.52 15.17
C ALA A 300 -0.65 -18.56 14.75
N ARG A 301 0.18 -18.15 15.73
CA ARG A 301 1.37 -17.32 15.47
C ARG A 301 2.41 -18.03 14.61
N ALA A 302 2.65 -19.32 14.85
CA ALA A 302 3.55 -20.16 14.04
C ALA A 302 3.01 -20.33 12.61
N ALA A 303 1.70 -20.56 12.45
CA ALA A 303 1.07 -20.66 11.13
C ALA A 303 1.21 -19.36 10.33
N LEU A 304 1.05 -18.20 10.96
CA LEU A 304 1.27 -16.90 10.33
C LEU A 304 2.72 -16.73 9.86
N ARG A 305 3.70 -17.12 10.69
CA ARG A 305 5.12 -17.09 10.32
C ARG A 305 5.40 -17.98 9.11
N THR A 306 4.93 -19.22 9.13
CA THR A 306 5.10 -20.17 8.02
C THR A 306 4.47 -19.64 6.72
N HIS A 307 3.31 -19.01 6.81
CA HIS A 307 2.65 -18.36 5.67
C HIS A 307 3.55 -17.29 5.01
N TRP A 308 4.13 -16.38 5.81
CA TRP A 308 5.03 -15.36 5.29
C TRP A 308 6.33 -15.94 4.73
N GLU A 309 6.91 -16.96 5.36
CA GLU A 309 8.10 -17.65 4.84
C GLU A 309 7.83 -18.28 3.46
N GLN A 310 6.65 -18.87 3.26
CA GLN A 310 6.24 -19.41 1.98
C GLN A 310 6.08 -18.30 0.91
N LEU A 311 5.43 -17.19 1.24
CA LEU A 311 5.22 -16.09 0.30
C LEU A 311 6.55 -15.48 -0.14
N LEU A 312 7.45 -15.18 0.79
CA LEU A 312 8.76 -14.60 0.51
C LEU A 312 9.70 -15.55 -0.25
N SER A 313 9.44 -16.85 -0.22
CA SER A 313 10.24 -17.84 -0.96
C SER A 313 10.02 -17.82 -2.48
N THR A 314 9.08 -17.01 -2.99
CA THR A 314 8.81 -16.89 -4.44
C THR A 314 9.92 -16.15 -5.18
N TYR A 315 10.56 -15.21 -4.50
CA TYR A 315 11.70 -14.45 -5.03
C TYR A 315 12.71 -14.20 -3.90
N HIS A 316 13.91 -14.71 -4.03
CA HIS A 316 14.97 -14.54 -3.02
C HIS A 316 16.30 -14.16 -3.69
N LEU A 317 16.91 -13.07 -3.24
CA LEU A 317 18.16 -12.50 -3.71
C LEU A 317 19.29 -12.72 -2.69
N ASP A 318 20.48 -13.05 -3.19
CA ASP A 318 21.74 -12.88 -2.47
C ASP A 318 22.74 -12.16 -3.39
N SER A 319 23.05 -10.92 -3.03
CA SER A 319 23.91 -10.02 -3.80
C SER A 319 25.20 -9.64 -3.08
N GLY A 320 25.42 -10.15 -1.86
CA GLY A 320 26.51 -9.68 -1.00
C GLY A 320 26.29 -8.27 -0.42
N GLU A 321 25.22 -7.56 -0.80
CA GLU A 321 24.82 -6.25 -0.23
C GLU A 321 23.61 -6.42 0.71
N GLU A 322 23.84 -6.34 2.03
CA GLU A 322 22.80 -6.60 3.05
C GLU A 322 21.56 -5.72 2.89
N LYS A 323 21.73 -4.42 2.61
CA LYS A 323 20.61 -3.48 2.47
C LYS A 323 19.72 -3.84 1.28
N LEU A 324 20.33 -4.26 0.17
CA LEU A 324 19.61 -4.70 -1.02
C LEU A 324 18.88 -6.01 -0.75
N ASN A 325 19.57 -7.01 -0.19
CA ASN A 325 18.98 -8.30 0.16
C ASN A 325 17.79 -8.13 1.13
N ARG A 326 17.95 -7.32 2.17
CA ARG A 326 16.90 -6.97 3.14
C ARG A 326 15.65 -6.41 2.48
N MET A 327 15.81 -5.43 1.61
CA MET A 327 14.68 -4.81 0.93
C MET A 327 13.99 -5.79 -0.01
N VAL A 328 14.74 -6.43 -0.89
CA VAL A 328 14.18 -7.35 -1.91
C VAL A 328 13.52 -8.57 -1.28
N ASN A 329 14.16 -9.17 -0.27
CA ASN A 329 13.70 -10.43 0.32
C ASN A 329 12.58 -10.27 1.34
N ILE A 330 12.42 -9.07 1.94
CA ILE A 330 11.51 -8.87 3.06
C ILE A 330 10.57 -7.69 2.79
N TRP A 331 11.08 -6.47 2.92
CA TRP A 331 10.24 -5.29 3.07
C TRP A 331 9.53 -4.84 1.79
N HIS A 332 10.15 -5.00 0.62
CA HIS A 332 9.47 -4.74 -0.66
C HIS A 332 8.24 -5.64 -0.83
N GLN A 333 8.42 -6.96 -0.67
CA GLN A 333 7.34 -7.91 -0.87
C GLN A 333 6.25 -7.76 0.20
N TYR A 334 6.63 -7.46 1.45
CA TYR A 334 5.69 -7.19 2.52
C TYR A 334 4.84 -5.95 2.23
N GLN A 335 5.47 -4.84 1.85
CA GLN A 335 4.72 -3.63 1.49
C GLN A 335 3.86 -3.83 0.23
N CYS A 336 4.33 -4.57 -0.78
CA CYS A 336 3.53 -4.91 -1.95
C CYS A 336 2.26 -5.69 -1.58
N MET A 337 2.33 -6.63 -0.62
CA MET A 337 1.15 -7.32 -0.10
C MET A 337 0.16 -6.36 0.56
N VAL A 338 0.64 -5.48 1.44
CA VAL A 338 -0.19 -4.49 2.12
C VAL A 338 -0.84 -3.55 1.11
N THR A 339 -0.07 -3.03 0.17
CA THR A 339 -0.57 -2.11 -0.86
C THR A 339 -1.59 -2.80 -1.77
N PHE A 340 -1.36 -4.04 -2.18
CA PHE A 340 -2.33 -4.82 -2.93
C PHE A 340 -3.65 -5.00 -2.16
N ASN A 341 -3.59 -5.32 -0.87
CA ASN A 341 -4.79 -5.53 -0.05
C ASN A 341 -5.62 -4.26 0.11
N MET A 342 -4.95 -3.14 0.37
CA MET A 342 -5.58 -1.88 0.77
C MET A 342 -5.80 -0.90 -0.39
N SER A 343 -5.02 -0.99 -1.48
CA SER A 343 -4.87 0.11 -2.43
C SER A 343 -4.57 1.41 -1.65
N ARG A 344 -5.48 2.38 -1.66
CA ARG A 344 -5.36 3.63 -0.86
C ARG A 344 -6.55 3.78 0.10
N SER A 345 -7.27 2.69 0.41
CA SER A 345 -8.57 2.72 1.10
C SER A 345 -8.50 2.74 2.62
N ALA A 346 -7.35 2.43 3.22
CA ALA A 346 -7.19 2.26 4.66
C ALA A 346 -5.89 2.88 5.18
N SER A 347 -5.61 4.12 4.80
CA SER A 347 -4.41 4.84 5.23
C SER A 347 -4.47 5.25 6.70
N TYR A 348 -3.31 5.30 7.35
CA TYR A 348 -3.15 5.89 8.68
C TYR A 348 -3.05 7.42 8.62
N PHE A 349 -2.38 7.96 7.61
CA PHE A 349 -2.06 9.40 7.51
C PHE A 349 -2.74 10.13 6.38
N GLU A 350 -3.03 9.47 5.25
CA GLU A 350 -3.55 10.11 4.05
C GLU A 350 -5.06 10.31 4.11
N SER A 351 -5.78 9.69 3.23
CA SER A 351 -7.22 9.84 3.09
C SER A 351 -8.03 9.11 4.17
N GLY A 352 -7.34 8.33 4.99
CA GLY A 352 -7.98 7.57 6.05
C GLY A 352 -9.01 6.58 5.52
N THR A 353 -10.24 7.03 5.37
CA THR A 353 -11.38 6.23 4.92
C THR A 353 -12.11 6.84 3.74
N GLY A 354 -11.59 7.93 3.19
CA GLY A 354 -12.26 8.69 2.12
C GLY A 354 -12.15 8.04 0.74
N ARG A 355 -11.14 7.16 0.53
CA ARG A 355 -10.88 6.55 -0.77
C ARG A 355 -11.35 5.10 -0.83
N GLY A 356 -11.68 4.66 -2.05
CA GLY A 356 -11.90 3.25 -2.39
C GLY A 356 -10.64 2.57 -2.91
N MET A 357 -10.85 1.47 -3.65
CA MET A 357 -9.82 0.79 -4.43
C MET A 357 -9.67 1.52 -5.76
N GLY A 358 -8.53 2.18 -5.99
CA GLY A 358 -8.27 2.90 -7.24
C GLY A 358 -8.16 1.95 -8.42
N PHE A 359 -8.72 2.31 -9.57
CA PHE A 359 -8.63 1.53 -10.81
C PHE A 359 -7.16 1.41 -11.25
N ARG A 360 -6.50 2.54 -11.52
CA ARG A 360 -5.08 2.54 -11.92
C ARG A 360 -4.17 2.08 -10.80
N ASP A 361 -4.46 2.47 -9.55
CA ASP A 361 -3.66 2.08 -8.39
C ASP A 361 -3.59 0.56 -8.24
N SER A 362 -4.76 -0.10 -8.28
CA SER A 362 -4.84 -1.56 -8.15
C SER A 362 -4.18 -2.30 -9.33
N CYS A 363 -4.27 -1.75 -10.55
CA CYS A 363 -3.57 -2.31 -11.71
C CYS A 363 -2.05 -2.21 -11.57
N GLN A 364 -1.53 -1.10 -11.03
CA GLN A 364 -0.10 -0.92 -10.80
C GLN A 364 0.41 -1.76 -9.63
N ASP A 365 -0.40 -1.89 -8.56
CA ASP A 365 -0.07 -2.72 -7.41
C ASP A 365 0.13 -4.21 -7.80
N LEU A 366 -0.56 -4.68 -8.86
CA LEU A 366 -0.34 -6.02 -9.44
C LEU A 366 1.11 -6.24 -9.90
N LEU A 367 1.82 -5.23 -10.38
CA LEU A 367 3.20 -5.36 -10.85
C LEU A 367 4.14 -5.88 -9.76
N GLY A 368 3.85 -5.55 -8.49
CA GLY A 368 4.62 -6.04 -7.34
C GLY A 368 3.99 -7.24 -6.64
N PHE A 369 2.84 -7.76 -7.13
CA PHE A 369 2.08 -8.78 -6.41
C PHE A 369 1.83 -10.08 -7.18
N VAL A 370 1.77 -10.05 -8.51
CA VAL A 370 1.37 -11.21 -9.33
C VAL A 370 2.18 -12.48 -9.07
N HIS A 371 3.43 -12.36 -8.65
CA HIS A 371 4.30 -13.46 -8.31
C HIS A 371 4.06 -14.04 -6.90
N ILE A 372 3.42 -13.27 -6.00
CA ILE A 372 3.21 -13.66 -4.60
C ILE A 372 2.02 -14.60 -4.48
N ILE A 373 0.82 -14.14 -4.90
CA ILE A 373 -0.42 -14.95 -4.90
C ILE A 373 -1.17 -14.71 -6.22
N PRO A 374 -0.83 -15.47 -7.28
CA PRO A 374 -1.44 -15.28 -8.60
C PRO A 374 -2.96 -15.40 -8.65
N SER A 375 -3.55 -16.28 -7.82
CA SER A 375 -5.01 -16.46 -7.77
C SER A 375 -5.74 -15.19 -7.31
N ARG A 376 -5.21 -14.49 -6.31
CA ARG A 376 -5.78 -13.21 -5.84
C ARG A 376 -5.53 -12.08 -6.85
N ALA A 377 -4.41 -12.13 -7.57
CA ALA A 377 -4.16 -11.19 -8.67
C ALA A 377 -5.23 -11.35 -9.78
N ARG A 378 -5.56 -12.60 -10.12
CA ARG A 378 -6.62 -12.93 -11.09
C ARG A 378 -7.97 -12.34 -10.66
N GLU A 379 -8.38 -12.58 -9.43
CA GLU A 379 -9.63 -12.02 -8.89
C GLU A 379 -9.64 -10.48 -8.96
N ARG A 380 -8.54 -9.84 -8.58
CA ARG A 380 -8.43 -8.38 -8.62
C ARG A 380 -8.56 -7.81 -10.04
N ILE A 381 -7.99 -8.46 -11.06
CA ILE A 381 -8.13 -8.04 -12.46
C ILE A 381 -9.59 -8.07 -12.87
N LEU A 382 -10.32 -9.13 -12.53
CA LEU A 382 -11.75 -9.25 -12.85
C LEU A 382 -12.61 -8.22 -12.11
N ASP A 383 -12.31 -7.96 -10.82
CA ASP A 383 -12.98 -6.91 -10.03
C ASP A 383 -12.79 -5.52 -10.65
N ILE A 384 -11.54 -5.19 -11.07
CA ILE A 384 -11.22 -3.91 -11.72
C ILE A 384 -11.95 -3.81 -13.07
N ALA A 385 -11.84 -4.82 -13.92
CA ALA A 385 -12.46 -4.83 -15.25
C ALA A 385 -13.98 -4.65 -15.18
N ALA A 386 -14.65 -5.21 -14.13
CA ALA A 386 -16.08 -5.05 -13.93
C ALA A 386 -16.54 -3.60 -13.70
N THR A 387 -15.61 -2.68 -13.41
CA THR A 387 -15.90 -1.25 -13.22
C THR A 387 -15.64 -0.40 -14.47
N GLN A 388 -15.26 -1.01 -15.58
CA GLN A 388 -15.09 -0.35 -16.88
C GLN A 388 -16.44 -0.08 -17.54
N PHE A 389 -16.54 1.02 -18.28
CA PHE A 389 -17.69 1.34 -19.11
C PHE A 389 -17.57 0.74 -20.52
N GLU A 390 -18.70 0.65 -21.23
CA GLU A 390 -18.76 0.09 -22.58
C GLU A 390 -17.96 0.87 -23.64
N ASP A 391 -17.67 2.14 -23.40
CA ASP A 391 -16.80 2.97 -24.26
C ASP A 391 -15.30 2.76 -24.01
N GLY A 392 -14.93 2.00 -22.96
CA GLY A 392 -13.56 1.71 -22.58
C GLY A 392 -13.04 2.59 -21.45
N SER A 393 -13.70 3.68 -21.09
CA SER A 393 -13.39 4.46 -19.89
C SER A 393 -13.75 3.67 -18.61
N ALA A 394 -13.43 4.21 -17.43
CA ALA A 394 -13.66 3.49 -16.19
C ALA A 394 -14.08 4.39 -15.04
N TYR A 395 -14.68 3.81 -14.01
CA TYR A 395 -14.68 4.43 -12.70
C TYR A 395 -13.26 4.55 -12.18
N HIS A 396 -12.91 5.71 -11.64
CA HIS A 396 -11.59 5.91 -11.06
C HIS A 396 -11.34 5.06 -9.80
N GLN A 397 -12.39 4.70 -9.08
CA GLN A 397 -12.34 3.88 -7.88
C GLN A 397 -13.58 3.00 -7.74
N TYR A 398 -13.46 1.88 -7.01
CA TYR A 398 -14.56 1.06 -6.58
C TYR A 398 -14.55 0.87 -5.05
N GLN A 399 -15.70 0.57 -4.49
CA GLN A 399 -15.89 0.41 -3.06
C GLN A 399 -15.45 -1.00 -2.63
N PRO A 400 -14.54 -1.16 -1.65
CA PRO A 400 -13.93 -2.46 -1.30
C PRO A 400 -14.92 -3.55 -0.92
N LEU A 401 -15.97 -3.21 -0.16
CA LEU A 401 -16.93 -4.17 0.36
C LEU A 401 -17.85 -4.73 -0.73
N THR A 402 -18.34 -3.88 -1.63
CA THR A 402 -19.31 -4.24 -2.66
C THR A 402 -18.69 -4.53 -4.02
N LYS A 403 -17.43 -4.11 -4.22
CA LYS A 403 -16.68 -4.17 -5.49
C LYS A 403 -17.36 -3.41 -6.63
N LYS A 404 -18.21 -2.42 -6.31
CA LYS A 404 -18.93 -1.60 -7.29
C LYS A 404 -18.26 -0.25 -7.48
N GLY A 405 -18.23 0.22 -8.72
CA GLY A 405 -17.76 1.56 -9.07
C GLY A 405 -18.60 2.66 -8.41
N ASN A 406 -17.98 3.79 -8.10
CA ASN A 406 -18.62 4.93 -7.45
C ASN A 406 -18.36 6.21 -8.23
N ARG A 407 -19.44 6.84 -8.75
CA ARG A 407 -19.35 8.10 -9.51
C ARG A 407 -18.99 9.30 -8.67
N ASP A 408 -19.25 9.28 -7.37
CA ASP A 408 -18.94 10.40 -6.45
C ASP A 408 -17.42 10.66 -6.37
N ILE A 409 -16.60 9.67 -6.69
CA ILE A 409 -15.14 9.77 -6.63
C ILE A 409 -14.55 10.29 -7.96
N GLY A 410 -15.35 10.30 -9.03
CA GLY A 410 -14.99 10.83 -10.33
C GLY A 410 -14.74 9.78 -11.41
N THR A 411 -14.75 10.26 -12.64
CA THR A 411 -14.50 9.54 -13.90
C THR A 411 -13.70 10.46 -14.81
N GLY A 412 -13.31 9.97 -16.00
CA GLY A 412 -12.69 10.80 -17.03
C GLY A 412 -11.17 10.93 -16.92
N PHE A 413 -10.51 10.03 -16.19
CA PHE A 413 -9.05 9.90 -16.18
C PHE A 413 -8.62 9.02 -17.35
N ASN A 414 -8.06 9.63 -18.37
CA ASN A 414 -7.88 8.94 -19.65
C ASN A 414 -6.68 7.98 -19.68
N ASP A 415 -5.87 7.94 -18.63
CA ASP A 415 -4.84 6.92 -18.44
C ASP A 415 -5.39 5.61 -17.85
N ASP A 416 -6.50 5.67 -17.09
CA ASP A 416 -7.08 4.50 -16.40
C ASP A 416 -7.20 3.26 -17.29
N PRO A 417 -7.77 3.33 -18.51
CA PRO A 417 -7.95 2.14 -19.35
C PRO A 417 -6.66 1.39 -19.69
N LEU A 418 -5.55 2.10 -19.89
CA LEU A 418 -4.27 1.50 -20.26
C LEU A 418 -3.63 0.69 -19.13
N TRP A 419 -3.92 1.04 -17.89
CA TRP A 419 -3.43 0.29 -16.73
C TRP A 419 -4.04 -1.10 -16.63
N LEU A 420 -5.28 -1.32 -17.12
CA LEU A 420 -5.88 -2.65 -17.16
C LEU A 420 -5.09 -3.58 -18.08
N ILE A 421 -4.61 -3.07 -19.24
CA ILE A 421 -3.72 -3.82 -20.14
C ILE A 421 -2.42 -4.18 -19.42
N ALA A 422 -1.80 -3.21 -18.73
CA ALA A 422 -0.54 -3.41 -18.00
C ALA A 422 -0.66 -4.52 -16.93
N GLY A 423 -1.70 -4.44 -16.08
CA GLY A 423 -1.93 -5.41 -15.01
C GLY A 423 -2.24 -6.82 -15.53
N THR A 424 -3.08 -6.91 -16.58
CA THR A 424 -3.43 -8.20 -17.20
C THR A 424 -2.24 -8.82 -17.92
N ALA A 425 -1.44 -8.03 -18.65
CA ALA A 425 -0.24 -8.52 -19.31
C ALA A 425 0.81 -9.00 -18.31
N ALA A 426 0.99 -8.29 -17.19
CA ALA A 426 1.88 -8.74 -16.10
C ALA A 426 1.44 -10.10 -15.52
N TYR A 427 0.13 -10.29 -15.31
CA TYR A 427 -0.44 -11.56 -14.85
C TYR A 427 -0.19 -12.70 -15.85
N LEU A 428 -0.45 -12.45 -17.15
CA LEU A 428 -0.24 -13.46 -18.21
C LEU A 428 1.23 -13.85 -18.36
N ARG A 429 2.14 -12.89 -18.29
CA ARG A 429 3.59 -13.17 -18.31
C ARG A 429 4.03 -14.00 -17.11
N GLU A 430 3.50 -13.72 -15.94
CA GLU A 430 3.84 -14.46 -14.72
C GLU A 430 3.27 -15.88 -14.74
N THR A 431 2.01 -16.05 -15.11
CA THR A 431 1.28 -17.31 -14.89
C THR A 431 1.17 -18.19 -16.13
N GLY A 432 1.08 -17.59 -17.31
CA GLY A 432 0.66 -18.29 -18.52
C GLY A 432 -0.80 -18.73 -18.52
N ASP A 433 -1.62 -18.17 -17.64
CA ASP A 433 -3.06 -18.51 -17.55
C ASP A 433 -3.88 -17.67 -18.53
N TRP A 434 -3.94 -18.15 -19.75
CA TRP A 434 -4.72 -17.51 -20.82
C TRP A 434 -6.23 -17.58 -20.62
N SER A 435 -6.72 -18.49 -19.78
CA SER A 435 -8.15 -18.67 -19.52
C SER A 435 -8.82 -17.41 -18.94
N ILE A 436 -8.06 -16.55 -18.30
CA ILE A 436 -8.56 -15.29 -17.77
C ILE A 436 -9.18 -14.41 -18.85
N LEU A 437 -8.67 -14.47 -20.09
CA LEU A 437 -9.17 -13.65 -21.21
C LEU A 437 -10.57 -14.05 -21.68
N GLU A 438 -11.01 -15.27 -21.37
CA GLU A 438 -12.34 -15.81 -21.73
C GLU A 438 -13.39 -15.56 -20.63
N GLU A 439 -12.94 -15.12 -19.43
CA GLU A 439 -13.84 -14.84 -18.31
C GLU A 439 -14.85 -13.77 -18.66
N GLN A 440 -16.13 -14.05 -18.36
CA GLN A 440 -17.24 -13.15 -18.62
C GLN A 440 -17.30 -12.08 -17.51
N VAL A 441 -16.94 -10.86 -17.86
CA VAL A 441 -16.86 -9.73 -16.93
C VAL A 441 -17.90 -8.67 -17.31
N PRO A 442 -18.72 -8.19 -16.37
CA PRO A 442 -19.72 -7.16 -16.68
C PRO A 442 -19.05 -5.79 -16.94
N PHE A 443 -19.59 -5.01 -17.88
CA PHE A 443 -19.33 -3.57 -17.92
C PHE A 443 -20.24 -2.84 -16.93
N ASP A 444 -19.75 -1.75 -16.32
CA ASP A 444 -20.49 -0.90 -15.36
C ASP A 444 -21.11 -1.68 -14.18
N ASN A 445 -20.48 -2.78 -13.77
CA ASN A 445 -21.02 -3.74 -12.80
C ASN A 445 -22.42 -4.30 -13.15
N ASP A 446 -22.85 -4.20 -14.41
CA ASP A 446 -24.14 -4.70 -14.92
C ASP A 446 -23.99 -6.10 -15.52
N ALA A 447 -24.45 -7.13 -14.82
CA ALA A 447 -24.35 -8.53 -15.26
C ALA A 447 -24.96 -8.79 -16.65
N THR A 448 -25.89 -7.97 -17.13
CA THR A 448 -26.50 -8.10 -18.45
C THR A 448 -25.56 -7.67 -19.59
N LYS A 449 -24.46 -6.98 -19.25
CA LYS A 449 -23.46 -6.47 -20.19
C LYS A 449 -22.13 -7.23 -20.11
N ALA A 450 -22.16 -8.46 -19.62
CA ALA A 450 -20.94 -9.26 -19.49
C ALA A 450 -20.36 -9.62 -20.87
N GLN A 451 -19.04 -9.46 -21.00
CA GLN A 451 -18.24 -9.81 -22.16
C GLN A 451 -16.93 -10.47 -21.72
N PRO A 452 -16.22 -11.20 -22.59
CA PRO A 452 -14.91 -11.72 -22.26
C PRO A 452 -13.93 -10.61 -21.84
N LEU A 453 -13.02 -10.89 -20.89
CA LEU A 453 -12.00 -9.93 -20.46
C LEU A 453 -11.18 -9.37 -21.65
N MET A 454 -10.94 -10.18 -22.69
CA MET A 454 -10.27 -9.71 -23.91
C MET A 454 -11.01 -8.53 -24.57
N GLU A 455 -12.35 -8.48 -24.50
CA GLU A 455 -13.14 -7.35 -25.00
C GLU A 455 -12.92 -6.09 -24.17
N HIS A 456 -12.73 -6.22 -22.83
CA HIS A 456 -12.35 -5.12 -21.97
C HIS A 456 -10.98 -4.53 -22.36
N LEU A 457 -9.99 -5.37 -22.64
CA LEU A 457 -8.67 -4.91 -23.09
C LEU A 457 -8.75 -4.24 -24.47
N ARG A 458 -9.56 -4.77 -25.39
CA ARG A 458 -9.81 -4.17 -26.71
C ARG A 458 -10.40 -2.77 -26.58
N ARG A 459 -11.40 -2.61 -25.73
CA ARG A 459 -12.01 -1.30 -25.47
C ARG A 459 -11.07 -0.34 -24.79
N SER A 460 -10.25 -0.82 -23.85
CA SER A 460 -9.18 -0.03 -23.22
C SER A 460 -8.21 0.55 -24.26
N PHE A 461 -7.75 -0.27 -25.19
CA PHE A 461 -6.84 0.16 -26.25
C PHE A 461 -7.53 1.15 -27.21
N ASN A 462 -8.73 0.80 -27.69
CA ASN A 462 -9.51 1.61 -28.64
C ASN A 462 -9.97 2.95 -28.05
N PHE A 463 -10.18 3.03 -26.75
CA PHE A 463 -10.51 4.28 -26.08
C PHE A 463 -9.47 5.37 -26.39
N THR A 464 -8.21 5.05 -26.19
CA THR A 464 -7.13 6.00 -26.53
C THR A 464 -7.05 6.30 -28.03
N CYS A 465 -7.25 5.30 -28.90
CA CYS A 465 -7.25 5.51 -30.36
C CYS A 465 -8.30 6.52 -30.84
N THR A 466 -9.45 6.59 -30.14
CA THR A 466 -10.57 7.50 -30.47
C THR A 466 -10.53 8.82 -29.72
N HIS A 467 -9.59 8.98 -28.76
CA HIS A 467 -9.43 10.17 -27.93
C HIS A 467 -8.07 10.82 -28.17
N LEU A 468 -7.82 11.23 -29.43
CA LEU A 468 -6.62 11.96 -29.83
C LEU A 468 -6.93 13.43 -30.04
N GLY A 469 -6.01 14.30 -29.63
CA GLY A 469 -6.10 15.73 -29.77
C GLY A 469 -5.49 16.26 -31.08
N PRO A 470 -5.35 17.60 -31.21
CA PRO A 470 -4.91 18.25 -32.46
C PRO A 470 -3.51 17.86 -32.94
N HIS A 471 -2.62 17.43 -32.02
CA HIS A 471 -1.25 17.03 -32.38
C HIS A 471 -1.11 15.51 -32.59
N GLY A 472 -2.22 14.74 -32.51
CA GLY A 472 -2.21 13.29 -32.57
C GLY A 472 -1.71 12.62 -31.28
N LEU A 473 -1.66 13.36 -30.18
CA LEU A 473 -1.37 12.86 -28.85
C LEU A 473 -2.69 12.52 -28.13
N PRO A 474 -2.68 11.59 -27.15
CA PRO A 474 -3.89 11.28 -26.39
C PRO A 474 -4.42 12.45 -25.57
N LEU A 475 -5.74 12.64 -25.58
CA LEU A 475 -6.42 13.61 -24.73
C LEU A 475 -6.27 13.22 -23.26
N ILE A 476 -6.02 14.22 -22.38
CA ILE A 476 -5.80 13.98 -20.94
C ILE A 476 -7.09 13.67 -20.17
N GLY A 477 -8.26 14.14 -20.66
CA GLY A 477 -9.51 14.09 -19.92
C GLY A 477 -9.50 15.04 -18.73
N ARG A 478 -10.03 14.60 -17.59
CA ARG A 478 -10.02 15.34 -16.32
C ARG A 478 -8.60 15.52 -15.77
N ALA A 479 -7.83 14.45 -15.80
CA ALA A 479 -6.41 14.38 -15.49
C ALA A 479 -5.85 13.05 -16.03
N ASP A 480 -4.55 12.86 -15.98
CA ASP A 480 -3.90 11.57 -16.12
C ASP A 480 -3.43 11.05 -14.73
N TRP A 481 -2.34 10.27 -14.66
CA TRP A 481 -1.78 9.77 -13.40
C TRP A 481 -1.58 10.87 -12.35
N ASN A 482 -1.28 12.08 -12.77
CA ASN A 482 -1.21 13.25 -11.91
C ASN A 482 -2.60 13.88 -11.76
N ASP A 483 -3.37 13.43 -10.77
CA ASP A 483 -4.73 13.89 -10.48
C ASP A 483 -4.85 15.41 -10.34
N CYS A 484 -3.74 16.08 -10.04
CA CYS A 484 -3.68 17.51 -9.78
C CYS A 484 -3.38 18.37 -11.02
N LEU A 485 -3.07 17.74 -12.17
CA LEU A 485 -2.88 18.45 -13.46
C LEU A 485 -4.22 18.51 -14.20
N ASN A 486 -5.00 19.57 -13.95
CA ASN A 486 -6.38 19.70 -14.39
C ASN A 486 -6.51 20.67 -15.58
N LEU A 487 -6.10 20.21 -16.77
CA LEU A 487 -6.00 21.06 -17.96
C LEU A 487 -7.36 21.44 -18.57
N ASN A 488 -8.44 20.73 -18.21
CA ASN A 488 -9.81 21.02 -18.64
C ASN A 488 -10.75 21.46 -17.50
N CYS A 489 -10.28 21.37 -16.25
CA CYS A 489 -11.11 21.48 -15.05
C CYS A 489 -10.52 22.50 -14.09
N PHE A 490 -10.79 23.79 -14.30
CA PHE A 490 -10.24 24.88 -13.51
C PHE A 490 -11.32 25.85 -13.01
N SER A 491 -11.06 26.50 -11.88
CA SER A 491 -11.96 27.47 -11.25
C SER A 491 -11.56 28.89 -11.60
N GLU A 492 -12.51 29.72 -12.06
CA GLU A 492 -12.30 31.13 -12.35
C GLU A 492 -12.61 32.04 -11.15
N HIS A 493 -13.40 31.55 -10.18
CA HIS A 493 -13.83 32.30 -9.02
C HIS A 493 -13.40 31.66 -7.70
N PRO A 494 -13.05 32.45 -6.67
CA PRO A 494 -12.58 31.92 -5.38
C PRO A 494 -13.58 31.02 -4.64
N GLY A 495 -14.88 31.14 -4.94
CA GLY A 495 -15.93 30.32 -4.33
C GLY A 495 -16.18 28.97 -5.02
N GLU A 496 -15.49 28.70 -6.11
CA GLU A 496 -15.64 27.48 -6.89
C GLU A 496 -14.48 26.51 -6.60
N SER A 497 -14.79 25.22 -6.68
CA SER A 497 -13.78 24.16 -6.64
C SER A 497 -13.57 23.58 -8.04
N PHE A 498 -12.33 23.36 -8.46
CA PHE A 498 -12.03 22.69 -9.71
C PHE A 498 -12.70 21.32 -9.83
N GLN A 499 -13.01 20.66 -8.68
CA GLN A 499 -13.68 19.36 -8.65
C GLN A 499 -15.16 19.43 -9.05
N ILE A 500 -15.79 20.59 -8.92
CA ILE A 500 -17.22 20.83 -9.25
C ILE A 500 -17.43 21.77 -10.41
N THR A 501 -16.37 22.42 -10.89
CA THR A 501 -16.41 23.33 -12.04
C THR A 501 -16.25 22.53 -13.33
N GLY A 502 -17.15 22.68 -14.28
CA GLY A 502 -17.03 22.05 -15.60
C GLY A 502 -16.45 23.00 -16.63
N PRO A 503 -16.00 22.49 -17.78
CA PRO A 503 -15.94 21.10 -18.19
C PRO A 503 -14.80 20.31 -17.53
N SER A 504 -14.96 19.00 -17.37
CA SER A 504 -13.89 18.10 -16.92
C SER A 504 -13.14 17.39 -18.06
N GLU A 505 -13.60 17.55 -19.29
CA GLU A 505 -13.04 16.98 -20.50
C GLU A 505 -13.05 18.00 -21.63
N GLY A 506 -12.19 17.83 -22.63
CA GLY A 506 -12.12 18.71 -23.79
C GLY A 506 -11.37 18.07 -24.96
N PRO A 507 -11.54 18.61 -26.18
CA PRO A 507 -10.95 18.06 -27.39
C PRO A 507 -9.53 18.55 -27.71
N VAL A 508 -8.90 19.33 -26.82
CA VAL A 508 -7.63 20.01 -27.11
C VAL A 508 -6.51 19.63 -26.16
N ALA A 509 -6.80 19.48 -24.85
CA ALA A 509 -5.76 19.19 -23.86
C ALA A 509 -5.22 17.76 -24.02
N GLU A 510 -3.92 17.62 -24.29
CA GLU A 510 -3.24 16.37 -24.61
C GLU A 510 -2.17 16.03 -23.57
N SER A 511 -1.94 14.73 -23.33
CA SER A 511 -0.92 14.22 -22.42
C SER A 511 0.18 13.44 -23.14
N VAL A 512 1.42 13.87 -23.03
CA VAL A 512 2.60 13.15 -23.53
C VAL A 512 2.92 11.94 -22.65
N PHE A 513 2.54 11.98 -21.37
CA PHE A 513 2.66 10.84 -20.47
C PHE A 513 1.75 9.68 -20.92
N ILE A 514 0.47 9.95 -21.23
CA ILE A 514 -0.45 8.95 -21.78
C ILE A 514 0.06 8.43 -23.13
N ALA A 515 0.69 9.28 -23.96
CA ALA A 515 1.29 8.83 -25.21
C ALA A 515 2.40 7.79 -24.96
N GLY A 516 3.28 8.02 -24.00
CA GLY A 516 4.29 7.03 -23.58
C GLY A 516 3.66 5.73 -23.09
N MET A 517 2.60 5.83 -22.29
CA MET A 517 1.83 4.66 -21.82
C MET A 517 1.21 3.89 -22.99
N PHE A 518 0.58 4.59 -23.92
CA PHE A 518 -0.09 3.98 -25.06
C PHE A 518 0.90 3.20 -25.94
N VAL A 519 2.08 3.75 -26.18
CA VAL A 519 3.14 3.04 -26.92
C VAL A 519 3.58 1.79 -26.13
N LYS A 520 3.90 1.93 -24.85
CA LYS A 520 4.35 0.81 -24.01
C LYS A 520 3.32 -0.32 -23.90
N TYR A 521 2.14 0.00 -23.44
CA TYR A 521 1.10 -1.00 -23.17
C TYR A 521 0.34 -1.40 -24.43
N GLY A 522 0.36 -0.57 -25.46
CA GLY A 522 -0.12 -0.93 -26.79
C GLY A 522 0.73 -2.04 -27.42
N HIS A 523 2.06 -2.02 -27.29
CA HIS A 523 2.90 -3.13 -27.70
C HIS A 523 2.59 -4.42 -26.92
N GLU A 524 2.30 -4.33 -25.64
CA GLU A 524 1.86 -5.49 -24.85
C GLU A 524 0.52 -6.02 -25.37
N TYR A 525 -0.45 -5.15 -25.67
CA TYR A 525 -1.72 -5.53 -26.28
C TYR A 525 -1.53 -6.21 -27.66
N ALA A 526 -0.68 -5.64 -28.50
CA ALA A 526 -0.39 -6.23 -29.81
C ALA A 526 0.28 -7.63 -29.69
N GLN A 527 1.14 -7.83 -28.70
CA GLN A 527 1.72 -9.15 -28.39
C GLN A 527 0.68 -10.17 -27.92
N LEU A 528 -0.32 -9.75 -27.13
CA LEU A 528 -1.45 -10.61 -26.75
C LEU A 528 -2.28 -11.00 -27.98
N CYS A 529 -2.55 -10.04 -28.88
CA CYS A 529 -3.25 -10.32 -30.13
C CYS A 529 -2.47 -11.31 -31.02
N ASP A 530 -1.14 -11.17 -31.14
CA ASP A 530 -0.31 -12.13 -31.87
C ASP A 530 -0.39 -13.53 -31.30
N HIS A 531 -0.30 -13.65 -29.97
CA HIS A 531 -0.39 -14.94 -29.27
C HIS A 531 -1.74 -15.62 -29.49
N LEU A 532 -2.81 -14.83 -29.58
CA LEU A 532 -4.18 -15.31 -29.86
C LEU A 532 -4.45 -15.49 -31.37
N ASN A 533 -3.45 -15.28 -32.24
CA ASN A 533 -3.59 -15.32 -33.70
C ASN A 533 -4.57 -14.27 -34.27
N LEU A 534 -4.78 -13.15 -33.57
CA LEU A 534 -5.60 -12.00 -34.01
C LEU A 534 -4.73 -11.07 -34.88
N THR A 535 -4.23 -11.56 -36.00
CA THR A 535 -3.18 -10.93 -36.82
C THR A 535 -3.59 -9.56 -37.35
N GLU A 536 -4.84 -9.41 -37.83
CA GLU A 536 -5.34 -8.13 -38.34
C GLU A 536 -5.44 -7.07 -37.25
N GLU A 537 -5.88 -7.48 -36.05
CA GLU A 537 -6.01 -6.61 -34.89
C GLU A 537 -4.62 -6.19 -34.38
N ALA A 538 -3.66 -7.11 -34.31
CA ALA A 538 -2.27 -6.81 -33.97
C ALA A 538 -1.62 -5.81 -34.96
N ALA A 539 -1.85 -5.98 -36.25
CA ALA A 539 -1.34 -5.06 -37.28
C ALA A 539 -2.00 -3.67 -37.18
N ALA A 540 -3.29 -3.60 -36.94
CA ALA A 540 -4.01 -2.34 -36.74
C ALA A 540 -3.49 -1.62 -35.47
N ALA A 541 -3.30 -2.36 -34.38
CA ALA A 541 -2.76 -1.81 -33.13
C ALA A 541 -1.38 -1.19 -33.35
N ARG A 542 -0.46 -1.89 -34.02
CA ARG A 542 0.89 -1.37 -34.33
C ARG A 542 0.83 -0.07 -35.13
N LYS A 543 -0.07 0.03 -36.10
CA LYS A 543 -0.24 1.28 -36.86
C LYS A 543 -0.64 2.47 -36.00
N HIS A 544 -1.52 2.29 -35.02
CA HIS A 544 -1.89 3.34 -34.06
C HIS A 544 -0.72 3.68 -33.13
N ILE A 545 0.01 2.67 -32.66
CA ILE A 545 1.20 2.83 -31.83
C ILE A 545 2.25 3.67 -32.55
N ASP A 546 2.60 3.30 -33.78
CA ASP A 546 3.57 4.01 -34.62
C ASP A 546 3.15 5.49 -34.82
N ALA A 547 1.88 5.76 -35.07
CA ALA A 547 1.37 7.13 -35.23
C ALA A 547 1.54 7.98 -33.96
N VAL A 548 1.21 7.43 -32.79
CA VAL A 548 1.35 8.14 -31.51
C VAL A 548 2.84 8.30 -31.14
N GLU A 549 3.68 7.31 -31.43
CA GLU A 549 5.13 7.43 -31.24
C GLU A 549 5.70 8.57 -32.07
N GLN A 550 5.35 8.67 -33.36
CA GLN A 550 5.78 9.78 -34.21
C GLN A 550 5.29 11.13 -33.74
N ALA A 551 4.04 11.24 -33.23
CA ALA A 551 3.52 12.45 -32.63
C ALA A 551 4.32 12.84 -31.37
N THR A 552 4.70 11.84 -30.56
CA THR A 552 5.53 12.05 -29.37
C THR A 552 6.93 12.55 -29.70
N LEU A 553 7.57 11.97 -30.72
CA LEU A 553 8.91 12.37 -31.18
C LEU A 553 8.96 13.76 -31.86
N THR A 554 7.79 14.27 -32.27
CA THR A 554 7.68 15.59 -32.96
C THR A 554 6.99 16.61 -32.04
N ALA A 555 5.68 16.59 -31.94
CA ALA A 555 4.91 17.53 -31.14
C ALA A 555 5.15 17.37 -29.64
N GLY A 556 5.42 16.14 -29.18
CA GLY A 556 5.75 15.87 -27.77
C GLY A 556 7.19 16.23 -27.37
N TRP A 557 8.06 16.62 -28.30
CA TRP A 557 9.48 16.91 -28.04
C TRP A 557 9.76 18.41 -27.94
N ASP A 558 10.51 18.86 -26.93
CA ASP A 558 10.85 20.26 -26.67
C ASP A 558 12.31 20.62 -27.01
N GLY A 559 13.01 19.74 -27.72
CA GLY A 559 14.40 19.93 -28.14
C GLY A 559 15.46 19.37 -27.19
N ALA A 560 15.14 19.17 -25.91
CA ALA A 560 16.01 18.55 -24.91
C ALA A 560 15.29 17.55 -23.96
N TRP A 561 13.99 17.55 -23.92
CA TRP A 561 13.15 16.65 -23.13
C TRP A 561 11.77 16.49 -23.75
N PHE A 562 10.97 15.51 -23.31
CA PHE A 562 9.57 15.35 -23.68
C PHE A 562 8.72 16.37 -22.93
N ARG A 563 7.85 17.09 -23.65
CA ARG A 563 6.85 17.99 -23.03
C ARG A 563 5.93 17.22 -22.08
N ARG A 564 5.32 17.92 -21.13
CA ARG A 564 4.33 17.29 -20.26
C ARG A 564 2.98 17.10 -20.95
N ALA A 565 2.51 18.17 -21.59
CA ALA A 565 1.16 18.23 -22.13
C ALA A 565 0.98 19.44 -23.05
N TYR A 566 -0.21 19.51 -23.65
CA TYR A 566 -0.81 20.75 -24.14
C TYR A 566 -2.07 21.05 -23.33
N ASP A 567 -2.28 22.32 -22.96
CA ASP A 567 -3.46 22.74 -22.20
C ASP A 567 -4.72 22.88 -23.09
N ALA A 568 -5.87 23.22 -22.47
CA ALA A 568 -7.15 23.40 -23.18
C ALA A 568 -7.12 24.51 -24.26
N PHE A 569 -6.10 25.38 -24.23
CA PHE A 569 -5.89 26.47 -25.20
C PHE A 569 -4.83 26.12 -26.26
N GLY A 570 -4.32 24.90 -26.25
CA GLY A 570 -3.26 24.45 -27.16
C GLY A 570 -1.86 24.97 -26.81
N LYS A 571 -1.66 25.51 -25.61
CA LYS A 571 -0.35 25.98 -25.15
C LYS A 571 0.46 24.82 -24.57
N PRO A 572 1.79 24.74 -24.82
CA PRO A 572 2.62 23.69 -24.27
C PRO A 572 2.78 23.83 -22.76
N VAL A 573 2.75 22.69 -22.07
CA VAL A 573 3.06 22.51 -20.65
C VAL A 573 4.30 21.63 -20.54
N GLY A 574 5.22 21.94 -19.64
CA GLY A 574 6.48 21.20 -19.57
C GLY A 574 7.44 21.53 -20.70
N SER A 575 7.47 22.78 -21.14
CA SER A 575 8.28 23.33 -22.21
C SER A 575 9.26 24.38 -21.71
N LYS A 576 10.41 24.51 -22.38
CA LYS A 576 11.37 25.62 -22.16
C LYS A 576 10.74 27.01 -22.37
N GLU A 577 9.61 27.08 -23.04
CA GLU A 577 8.86 28.32 -23.26
C GLU A 577 8.07 28.75 -22.01
N CYS A 578 7.84 27.84 -21.06
CA CYS A 578 7.17 28.14 -19.80
C CYS A 578 8.12 28.87 -18.84
N THR A 579 7.58 29.79 -18.01
CA THR A 579 8.36 30.46 -16.98
C THR A 579 8.65 29.50 -15.81
N GLU A 580 7.63 28.73 -15.42
CA GLU A 580 7.65 27.72 -14.35
C GLU A 580 7.17 26.38 -14.93
N GLY A 581 7.46 25.26 -14.29
CA GLY A 581 7.06 23.93 -14.78
C GLY A 581 7.62 23.62 -16.17
N GLN A 582 8.91 23.86 -16.41
CA GLN A 582 9.53 23.67 -17.72
C GLN A 582 9.76 22.19 -18.06
N ILE A 583 10.07 21.36 -17.07
CA ILE A 583 10.31 19.93 -17.24
C ILE A 583 9.59 19.14 -16.16
N PHE A 584 8.97 18.01 -16.51
CA PHE A 584 8.26 17.08 -15.65
C PHE A 584 8.84 15.68 -15.78
N ILE A 585 8.83 14.93 -14.67
CA ILE A 585 9.42 13.58 -14.59
C ILE A 585 8.62 12.53 -15.39
N GLU A 586 7.26 12.64 -15.38
CA GLU A 586 6.38 11.57 -15.85
C GLU A 586 6.63 11.19 -17.32
N PRO A 587 6.64 12.14 -18.30
CA PRO A 587 6.86 11.77 -19.68
C PRO A 587 8.28 11.29 -19.94
N GLN A 588 9.30 11.77 -19.19
CA GLN A 588 10.67 11.32 -19.39
C GLN A 588 10.81 9.82 -19.04
N GLY A 589 10.28 9.41 -17.89
CA GLY A 589 10.29 8.02 -17.48
C GLY A 589 9.50 7.12 -18.43
N MET A 590 8.23 7.48 -18.69
CA MET A 590 7.31 6.60 -19.42
C MET A 590 7.66 6.48 -20.90
N CYS A 591 8.00 7.58 -21.58
CA CYS A 591 8.38 7.54 -22.99
C CYS A 591 9.66 6.72 -23.19
N VAL A 592 10.68 6.90 -22.33
CA VAL A 592 11.94 6.13 -22.46
C VAL A 592 11.73 4.66 -22.12
N MET A 593 10.91 4.30 -21.11
CA MET A 593 10.54 2.91 -20.86
C MET A 593 9.78 2.27 -22.04
N ALA A 594 9.04 3.06 -22.80
CA ALA A 594 8.37 2.61 -24.03
C ALA A 594 9.33 2.42 -25.22
N GLY A 595 10.59 2.84 -25.08
CA GLY A 595 11.59 2.82 -26.16
C GLY A 595 11.56 4.04 -27.07
N ILE A 596 10.68 5.00 -26.83
CA ILE A 596 10.53 6.20 -27.65
C ILE A 596 11.80 7.03 -27.61
N GLY A 597 12.35 7.33 -28.77
CA GLY A 597 13.53 8.17 -28.91
C GLY A 597 14.86 7.47 -28.61
N LYS A 598 14.88 6.14 -28.43
CA LYS A 598 16.10 5.38 -28.17
C LYS A 598 17.05 5.44 -29.38
N GLU A 599 16.54 5.16 -30.57
CA GLU A 599 17.33 5.14 -31.81
C GLU A 599 17.75 6.55 -32.26
N SER A 600 16.92 7.57 -31.99
CA SER A 600 17.22 8.97 -32.37
C SER A 600 18.13 9.70 -31.39
N GLY A 601 18.37 9.11 -30.19
CA GLY A 601 19.15 9.73 -29.12
C GLY A 601 18.33 10.70 -28.22
N GLN A 602 17.06 10.95 -28.54
CA GLN A 602 16.17 11.82 -27.73
C GLN A 602 15.96 11.26 -26.32
N ALA A 603 15.85 9.92 -26.16
CA ALA A 603 15.74 9.26 -24.87
C ALA A 603 16.94 9.57 -23.95
N ALA A 604 18.18 9.43 -24.47
CA ALA A 604 19.38 9.73 -23.70
C ALA A 604 19.45 11.22 -23.31
N GLN A 605 19.07 12.11 -24.23
CA GLN A 605 19.04 13.55 -23.96
C GLN A 605 17.98 13.92 -22.92
N ALA A 606 16.80 13.29 -22.95
CA ALA A 606 15.74 13.48 -21.97
C ALA A 606 16.20 13.07 -20.55
N LEU A 607 16.87 11.91 -20.40
CA LEU A 607 17.41 11.46 -19.12
C LEU A 607 18.56 12.35 -18.62
N ALA A 608 19.42 12.85 -19.52
CA ALA A 608 20.43 13.84 -19.15
C ALA A 608 19.79 15.13 -18.59
N SER A 609 18.68 15.58 -19.20
CA SER A 609 17.92 16.74 -18.70
C SER A 609 17.28 16.49 -17.34
N VAL A 610 16.80 15.26 -17.07
CA VAL A 610 16.30 14.83 -15.75
C VAL A 610 17.42 14.89 -14.72
N GLU A 611 18.59 14.34 -15.03
CA GLU A 611 19.75 14.36 -14.14
C GLU A 611 20.19 15.79 -13.81
N GLU A 612 20.29 16.64 -14.80
CA GLU A 612 20.71 18.03 -14.62
C GLU A 612 19.70 18.87 -13.82
N ARG A 613 18.40 18.70 -14.09
CA ARG A 613 17.37 19.65 -13.63
C ARG A 613 16.51 19.15 -12.48
N LEU A 614 16.18 17.85 -12.44
CA LEU A 614 15.23 17.27 -11.50
C LEU A 614 15.90 16.46 -10.38
N ASP A 615 17.12 15.97 -10.60
CA ASP A 615 17.77 15.12 -9.63
C ASP A 615 18.23 15.87 -8.38
N THR A 616 18.07 15.22 -7.23
CA THR A 616 18.48 15.73 -5.91
C THR A 616 19.11 14.61 -5.08
N LYS A 617 19.65 14.94 -3.91
CA LYS A 617 20.20 13.93 -3.01
C LYS A 617 19.17 12.97 -2.41
N TYR A 618 17.89 13.35 -2.37
CA TYR A 618 16.82 12.54 -1.76
C TYR A 618 15.87 11.90 -2.77
N GLY A 619 16.06 12.14 -4.04
CA GLY A 619 15.25 11.63 -5.14
C GLY A 619 15.12 12.64 -6.27
N VAL A 620 14.38 12.25 -7.30
CA VAL A 620 14.09 13.08 -8.47
C VAL A 620 12.77 13.82 -8.21
N VAL A 621 12.78 15.15 -8.26
CA VAL A 621 11.58 15.98 -8.08
C VAL A 621 10.66 15.89 -9.27
N LEU A 622 9.36 16.10 -9.04
CA LEU A 622 8.33 15.90 -10.05
C LEU A 622 8.44 16.91 -11.21
N LEU A 623 8.77 18.16 -10.91
CA LEU A 623 8.90 19.22 -11.94
C LEU A 623 9.89 20.32 -11.51
N GLN A 624 10.34 21.12 -12.46
CA GLN A 624 11.16 22.32 -12.23
C GLN A 624 10.95 23.37 -13.34
N PRO A 625 11.05 24.68 -13.04
CA PRO A 625 10.95 25.30 -11.71
C PRO A 625 9.58 25.07 -11.06
N ALA A 626 9.51 25.14 -9.73
CA ALA A 626 8.24 25.03 -9.00
C ALA A 626 7.30 26.20 -9.33
N TYR A 627 5.99 25.96 -9.27
CA TYR A 627 5.00 27.03 -9.39
C TYR A 627 4.97 27.86 -8.11
N THR A 628 5.02 29.19 -8.28
CA THR A 628 5.00 30.15 -7.16
C THR A 628 3.64 30.82 -6.97
N SER A 629 2.71 30.61 -7.90
CA SER A 629 1.33 31.12 -7.84
C SER A 629 0.37 30.17 -8.55
N TYR A 630 -0.91 30.27 -8.19
CA TYR A 630 -1.97 29.49 -8.84
C TYR A 630 -2.08 29.85 -10.32
N GLN A 631 -2.02 28.82 -11.17
CA GLN A 631 -2.16 28.93 -12.62
C GLN A 631 -3.52 28.36 -13.02
N LEU A 632 -4.42 29.22 -13.48
CA LEU A 632 -5.81 28.88 -13.78
C LEU A 632 -5.93 27.70 -14.78
N ASN A 633 -5.09 27.66 -15.80
CA ASN A 633 -5.09 26.66 -16.86
C ASN A 633 -4.39 25.33 -16.50
N LEU A 634 -3.81 25.23 -15.31
CA LEU A 634 -3.11 24.01 -14.83
C LEU A 634 -3.83 23.32 -13.69
N GLY A 635 -4.63 24.07 -12.93
CA GLY A 635 -5.41 23.55 -11.82
C GLY A 635 -4.63 23.33 -10.52
N GLU A 636 -4.97 22.28 -9.79
CA GLU A 636 -4.56 22.04 -8.41
C GLU A 636 -3.05 21.94 -8.23
N ILE A 637 -2.30 21.42 -9.20
CA ILE A 637 -0.85 21.26 -9.12
C ILE A 637 -0.12 22.57 -8.76
N SER A 638 -0.65 23.71 -9.23
CA SER A 638 -0.07 25.03 -8.99
C SER A 638 -0.56 25.69 -7.68
N SER A 639 -1.47 25.04 -6.94
CA SER A 639 -1.98 25.52 -5.66
C SER A 639 -1.10 25.14 -4.46
N TYR A 640 -0.32 24.08 -4.59
CA TYR A 640 0.57 23.60 -3.52
C TYR A 640 1.77 24.53 -3.35
N PRO A 641 2.28 24.69 -2.12
CA PRO A 641 3.53 25.39 -1.89
C PRO A 641 4.70 24.75 -2.66
N PRO A 642 5.68 25.53 -3.12
CA PRO A 642 6.86 25.01 -3.81
C PRO A 642 7.59 23.92 -3.02
N GLY A 643 7.89 22.82 -3.70
CA GLY A 643 8.58 21.65 -3.12
C GLY A 643 7.66 20.67 -2.39
N TYR A 644 6.35 20.88 -2.38
CA TYR A 644 5.41 19.95 -1.74
C TYR A 644 4.46 19.32 -2.75
N LYS A 645 4.10 18.06 -2.46
CA LYS A 645 3.19 17.26 -3.27
C LYS A 645 3.61 17.29 -4.76
N GLU A 646 2.65 17.51 -5.65
CA GLU A 646 2.88 17.53 -7.09
C GLU A 646 3.61 18.81 -7.57
N ASN A 647 3.69 19.84 -6.74
CA ASN A 647 4.43 21.06 -7.08
C ASN A 647 5.91 20.97 -6.69
N ALA A 648 6.70 20.29 -7.51
CA ALA A 648 8.15 20.09 -7.34
C ALA A 648 8.56 19.30 -6.07
N GLY A 649 7.65 18.55 -5.45
CA GLY A 649 7.99 17.52 -4.47
C GLY A 649 8.68 16.32 -5.14
N ILE A 650 9.32 15.47 -4.34
CA ILE A 650 9.78 14.14 -4.77
C ILE A 650 8.60 13.20 -4.58
N PHE A 651 7.90 12.89 -5.66
CA PHE A 651 6.87 11.87 -5.63
C PHE A 651 7.54 10.51 -5.84
N CYS A 652 7.63 9.70 -4.77
CA CYS A 652 8.44 8.48 -4.78
C CYS A 652 8.00 7.46 -5.85
N HIS A 653 6.72 7.50 -6.25
CA HIS A 653 6.13 6.65 -7.27
C HIS A 653 6.77 6.80 -8.66
N ASN A 654 7.19 8.02 -9.04
CA ASN A 654 7.78 8.30 -10.36
C ASN A 654 9.29 8.00 -10.41
N ASN A 655 9.96 7.93 -9.28
CA ASN A 655 11.40 7.70 -9.24
C ASN A 655 11.80 6.34 -9.84
N PRO A 656 11.07 5.22 -9.56
CA PRO A 656 11.30 3.97 -10.25
C PRO A 656 11.15 4.04 -11.78
N TRP A 657 10.29 4.92 -12.32
CA TRP A 657 10.16 5.08 -13.78
C TRP A 657 11.43 5.62 -14.40
N ILE A 658 12.11 6.57 -13.73
CA ILE A 658 13.42 7.05 -14.21
C ILE A 658 14.48 5.95 -14.09
N SER A 659 14.49 5.20 -12.98
CA SER A 659 15.41 4.07 -12.83
C SER A 659 15.21 2.99 -13.90
N CYS A 660 13.96 2.64 -14.21
CA CYS A 660 13.63 1.72 -15.33
C CYS A 660 14.07 2.29 -16.68
N ALA A 661 13.86 3.59 -16.89
CA ALA A 661 14.26 4.27 -18.12
C ALA A 661 15.79 4.25 -18.30
N GLU A 662 16.55 4.52 -17.26
CA GLU A 662 18.02 4.43 -17.27
C GLU A 662 18.47 2.99 -17.57
N ALA A 663 17.84 1.99 -16.93
CA ALA A 663 18.13 0.59 -17.20
C ALA A 663 17.78 0.19 -18.64
N THR A 664 16.73 0.74 -19.25
CA THR A 664 16.35 0.52 -20.64
C THR A 664 17.44 1.00 -21.62
N LEU A 665 18.21 2.02 -21.24
CA LEU A 665 19.35 2.51 -21.99
C LEU A 665 20.70 1.85 -21.61
N GLY A 666 20.71 0.91 -20.65
CA GLY A 666 21.90 0.22 -20.22
C GLY A 666 22.75 0.97 -19.17
N HIS A 667 22.18 2.00 -18.54
CA HIS A 667 22.87 2.85 -17.56
C HIS A 667 22.71 2.30 -16.12
N GLY A 668 23.32 1.14 -15.81
CA GLY A 668 23.16 0.43 -14.55
C GLY A 668 23.55 1.22 -13.30
N ASP A 669 24.67 1.99 -13.37
CA ASP A 669 25.10 2.84 -12.26
C ASP A 669 24.05 3.90 -11.92
N ARG A 670 23.51 4.54 -12.94
CA ARG A 670 22.51 5.59 -12.80
C ARG A 670 21.17 5.04 -12.31
N ALA A 671 20.71 3.92 -12.88
CA ALA A 671 19.49 3.23 -12.46
C ALA A 671 19.53 2.88 -10.97
N PHE A 672 20.64 2.29 -10.50
CA PHE A 672 20.83 1.94 -9.11
C PHE A 672 20.98 3.16 -8.18
N ALA A 673 21.64 4.23 -8.66
CA ALA A 673 21.75 5.47 -7.90
C ALA A 673 20.36 6.10 -7.63
N VAL A 674 19.45 6.13 -8.61
CA VAL A 674 18.09 6.62 -8.45
C VAL A 674 17.30 5.71 -7.47
N TYR A 675 17.38 4.37 -7.65
CA TYR A 675 16.77 3.40 -6.76
C TYR A 675 17.11 3.63 -5.27
N ARG A 676 18.41 3.85 -4.98
CA ARG A 676 18.88 4.01 -3.59
C ARG A 676 18.36 5.26 -2.89
N LYS A 677 18.06 6.33 -3.61
CA LYS A 677 17.70 7.64 -3.02
C LYS A 677 16.39 7.61 -2.25
N THR A 678 15.44 6.80 -2.67
CA THR A 678 14.12 6.66 -2.00
C THR A 678 13.98 5.35 -1.24
N CYS A 679 14.94 4.41 -1.38
CA CYS A 679 14.86 3.09 -0.79
C CYS A 679 15.07 3.13 0.74
N PRO A 680 14.12 2.62 1.56
CA PRO A 680 14.10 2.76 3.01
C PRO A 680 15.40 2.35 3.71
N ALA A 681 15.95 1.18 3.42
CA ALA A 681 17.19 0.71 4.07
C ALA A 681 18.41 1.61 3.82
N TYR A 682 18.39 2.43 2.75
CA TYR A 682 19.48 3.37 2.44
C TYR A 682 19.29 4.76 3.05
N ILE A 683 18.09 5.05 3.58
CA ILE A 683 17.76 6.34 4.20
C ILE A 683 17.54 6.24 5.72
N GLU A 684 17.73 5.07 6.33
CA GLU A 684 17.61 4.85 7.77
C GLU A 684 18.46 5.82 8.60
N ASP A 685 19.66 6.16 8.12
CA ASP A 685 20.62 7.03 8.81
C ASP A 685 20.14 8.49 8.93
N ILE A 686 19.12 8.88 8.16
CA ILE A 686 18.53 10.23 8.17
C ILE A 686 17.09 10.24 8.67
N SER A 687 16.70 9.29 9.53
CA SER A 687 15.32 9.15 10.01
C SER A 687 14.77 10.41 10.71
N GLU A 688 15.59 11.24 11.33
CA GLU A 688 15.16 12.53 11.89
C GLU A 688 14.76 13.56 10.83
N ILE A 689 15.29 13.46 9.60
CA ILE A 689 14.94 14.31 8.47
C ILE A 689 13.77 13.70 7.72
N HIS A 690 13.89 12.40 7.40
CA HIS A 690 12.87 11.66 6.64
C HIS A 690 11.56 11.50 7.40
N ARG A 691 11.60 11.25 8.69
CA ARG A 691 10.51 11.20 9.68
C ARG A 691 9.56 10.02 9.60
N THR A 692 9.24 9.51 8.41
CA THR A 692 8.43 8.30 8.25
C THR A 692 9.25 7.04 8.50
N GLU A 693 8.59 5.89 8.48
CA GLU A 693 9.17 4.58 8.77
C GLU A 693 10.36 4.27 7.85
N PRO A 694 11.52 3.86 8.41
CA PRO A 694 12.71 3.54 7.61
C PRO A 694 12.70 2.12 7.01
N TYR A 695 11.59 1.38 7.10
CA TYR A 695 11.45 0.02 6.58
C TYR A 695 10.44 -0.09 5.42
N VAL A 696 9.69 0.97 5.12
CA VAL A 696 8.73 1.03 4.01
C VAL A 696 8.82 2.34 3.24
N TYR A 697 8.37 2.34 1.99
CA TYR A 697 8.33 3.52 1.16
C TYR A 697 7.25 4.50 1.62
N SER A 698 7.57 5.78 1.48
CA SER A 698 6.61 6.88 1.56
C SER A 698 6.08 7.24 0.18
N GLN A 699 4.94 7.91 0.12
CA GLN A 699 4.36 8.42 -1.11
C GLN A 699 5.20 9.57 -1.66
N MET A 700 5.59 10.52 -0.80
CA MET A 700 6.30 11.71 -1.19
C MET A 700 7.35 12.14 -0.16
N VAL A 701 8.34 12.88 -0.66
CA VAL A 701 9.37 13.57 0.12
C VAL A 701 9.37 15.04 -0.30
N ALA A 702 9.51 15.96 0.64
CA ALA A 702 9.63 17.40 0.36
C ALA A 702 10.84 17.66 -0.56
N GLY A 703 10.61 18.37 -1.66
CA GLY A 703 11.59 18.70 -2.69
C GLY A 703 12.54 19.82 -2.28
N LYS A 704 13.50 20.13 -3.17
CA LYS A 704 14.56 21.11 -2.92
C LYS A 704 14.07 22.55 -2.69
N ASP A 705 12.86 22.86 -3.14
CA ASP A 705 12.26 24.19 -2.98
C ASP A 705 11.49 24.34 -1.65
N ALA A 706 11.30 23.23 -0.92
CA ALA A 706 10.63 23.24 0.38
C ALA A 706 11.61 23.56 1.53
N PRO A 707 11.16 24.33 2.54
CA PRO A 707 11.96 24.55 3.76
C PRO A 707 12.33 23.26 4.50
N THR A 708 11.50 22.21 4.38
CA THR A 708 11.70 20.91 5.02
C THR A 708 12.25 19.86 4.05
N PHE A 709 13.15 20.26 3.14
CA PHE A 709 13.72 19.35 2.14
C PHE A 709 14.21 18.03 2.74
N GLY A 710 13.66 16.92 2.24
CA GLY A 710 13.92 15.57 2.71
C GLY A 710 12.89 14.99 3.67
N GLU A 711 11.94 15.81 4.17
CA GLU A 711 10.85 15.32 5.02
C GLU A 711 9.82 14.53 4.21
N ALA A 712 9.59 13.27 4.59
CA ALA A 712 8.63 12.40 3.93
C ALA A 712 7.24 12.45 4.59
N LYS A 713 6.23 12.06 3.80
CA LYS A 713 4.82 11.94 4.23
C LYS A 713 4.15 10.72 3.60
N ASN A 714 3.08 10.27 4.24
CA ASN A 714 2.18 9.22 3.75
C ASN A 714 2.92 7.92 3.41
N SER A 715 3.36 7.22 4.45
CA SER A 715 4.02 5.91 4.32
C SER A 715 3.03 4.79 3.97
N TRP A 716 3.54 3.65 3.54
CA TRP A 716 2.88 2.38 3.26
C TRP A 716 2.05 2.34 1.97
N LEU A 717 0.90 3.01 1.92
CA LEU A 717 -0.05 2.86 0.82
C LEU A 717 0.33 3.76 -0.36
N THR A 718 1.27 3.29 -1.15
CA THR A 718 1.79 3.99 -2.33
C THR A 718 2.18 3.01 -3.42
N GLY A 719 1.92 3.36 -4.67
CA GLY A 719 2.40 2.60 -5.83
C GLY A 719 3.93 2.51 -5.94
N THR A 720 4.65 3.31 -5.13
CA THR A 720 6.11 3.22 -5.01
C THR A 720 6.57 1.80 -4.68
N ALA A 721 5.87 1.10 -3.78
CA ALA A 721 6.22 -0.26 -3.38
C ALA A 721 6.26 -1.22 -4.58
N ALA A 722 5.16 -1.28 -5.35
CA ALA A 722 5.05 -2.15 -6.51
C ALA A 722 6.05 -1.77 -7.61
N TRP A 723 6.12 -0.48 -7.96
CA TRP A 723 7.04 -0.01 -8.99
C TRP A 723 8.50 -0.18 -8.62
N THR A 724 8.87 -0.03 -7.36
CA THR A 724 10.27 -0.21 -6.95
C THR A 724 10.64 -1.70 -6.93
N PHE A 725 9.74 -2.60 -6.51
CA PHE A 725 9.99 -4.04 -6.63
C PHE A 725 10.06 -4.48 -8.09
N PHE A 726 9.17 -3.98 -8.94
CA PHE A 726 9.19 -4.20 -10.39
C PHE A 726 10.52 -3.71 -11.01
N ASN A 727 10.94 -2.50 -10.65
CA ASN A 727 12.21 -1.93 -11.12
C ASN A 727 13.41 -2.78 -10.70
N ILE A 728 13.57 -3.08 -9.40
CA ILE A 728 14.75 -3.80 -8.92
C ILE A 728 14.78 -5.24 -9.45
N SER A 729 13.64 -5.94 -9.46
CA SER A 729 13.58 -7.34 -9.87
C SER A 729 13.69 -7.52 -11.40
N GLN A 730 13.00 -6.69 -12.18
CA GLN A 730 12.87 -6.90 -13.62
C GLN A 730 13.78 -6.00 -14.48
N TYR A 731 14.16 -4.79 -14.02
CA TYR A 731 15.01 -3.89 -14.78
C TYR A 731 16.47 -3.91 -14.30
N ILE A 732 16.70 -3.78 -12.98
CA ILE A 732 18.09 -3.75 -12.48
C ILE A 732 18.65 -5.17 -12.39
N LEU A 733 18.03 -6.10 -11.63
CA LEU A 733 18.46 -7.50 -11.59
C LEU A 733 18.11 -8.26 -12.86
N GLY A 734 17.18 -7.73 -13.66
CA GLY A 734 16.85 -8.20 -14.99
C GLY A 734 16.17 -9.56 -15.07
N ILE A 735 15.47 -10.01 -14.00
CA ILE A 735 14.75 -11.29 -14.00
C ILE A 735 13.31 -11.04 -14.41
N GLN A 736 13.03 -11.15 -15.72
CA GLN A 736 11.78 -10.67 -16.34
C GLN A 736 10.90 -11.85 -16.79
N PRO A 737 9.68 -11.99 -16.23
CA PRO A 737 8.67 -12.87 -16.82
C PRO A 737 8.29 -12.40 -18.23
N THR A 738 8.26 -13.32 -19.17
CA THR A 738 7.78 -13.10 -20.55
C THR A 738 6.72 -14.15 -20.89
N LEU A 739 6.07 -14.01 -22.04
CA LEU A 739 5.09 -15.00 -22.50
C LEU A 739 5.75 -16.36 -22.75
N ASP A 740 7.00 -16.36 -23.23
CA ASP A 740 7.74 -17.54 -23.68
C ASP A 740 8.62 -18.18 -22.58
N GLY A 741 8.89 -17.47 -21.48
CA GLY A 741 9.77 -17.95 -20.44
C GLY A 741 10.24 -16.86 -19.49
N LEU A 742 11.35 -17.11 -18.80
CA LEU A 742 11.97 -16.14 -17.89
C LEU A 742 13.20 -15.52 -18.56
N LYS A 743 13.12 -14.24 -18.93
CA LYS A 743 14.26 -13.52 -19.52
C LYS A 743 15.21 -13.08 -18.40
N VAL A 744 16.52 -13.25 -18.62
CA VAL A 744 17.57 -12.72 -17.75
C VAL A 744 18.37 -11.67 -18.50
N ASP A 745 18.31 -10.39 -18.04
CA ASP A 745 18.90 -9.24 -18.73
C ASP A 745 19.33 -8.17 -17.72
N PRO A 746 20.36 -8.44 -16.90
CA PRO A 746 20.79 -7.54 -15.83
C PRO A 746 21.29 -6.20 -16.36
N CYS A 747 20.89 -5.11 -15.67
CA CYS A 747 21.47 -3.77 -15.82
C CYS A 747 21.86 -3.25 -14.43
N ILE A 748 23.02 -3.66 -13.95
CA ILE A 748 23.52 -3.47 -12.60
C ILE A 748 24.66 -2.47 -12.52
N PRO A 749 24.94 -1.87 -11.33
CA PRO A 749 26.10 -1.03 -11.19
C PRO A 749 27.40 -1.82 -11.43
N HIS A 750 28.40 -1.18 -12.06
CA HIS A 750 29.69 -1.81 -12.37
C HIS A 750 30.39 -2.35 -11.12
N THR A 751 30.07 -1.82 -9.94
CA THR A 751 30.62 -2.24 -8.64
C THR A 751 30.01 -3.54 -8.09
N LEU A 752 28.88 -4.01 -8.62
CA LEU A 752 28.27 -5.26 -8.23
C LEU A 752 28.86 -6.41 -9.05
N SER A 753 29.69 -7.23 -8.42
CA SER A 753 30.43 -8.31 -9.07
C SER A 753 29.59 -9.52 -9.47
N GLY A 754 28.33 -9.58 -9.00
CA GLY A 754 27.39 -10.66 -9.28
C GLY A 754 26.35 -10.83 -8.19
N PHE A 755 25.41 -11.72 -8.42
CA PHE A 755 24.35 -12.04 -7.48
C PHE A 755 23.72 -13.42 -7.79
N THR A 756 22.99 -13.99 -6.84
CA THR A 756 22.13 -15.16 -7.08
C THR A 756 20.67 -14.82 -6.80
N VAL A 757 19.76 -15.40 -7.60
CA VAL A 757 18.30 -15.30 -7.39
C VAL A 757 17.70 -16.70 -7.41
N THR A 758 16.93 -17.03 -6.38
CA THR A 758 16.00 -18.17 -6.41
C THR A 758 14.64 -17.65 -6.79
N ARG A 759 14.10 -18.11 -7.92
CA ARG A 759 12.82 -17.64 -8.49
C ARG A 759 11.86 -18.79 -8.74
N ARG A 760 10.70 -18.78 -8.08
CA ARG A 760 9.59 -19.69 -8.42
C ARG A 760 8.81 -19.09 -9.58
N PHE A 761 8.76 -19.79 -10.69
CA PHE A 761 8.08 -19.31 -11.89
C PHE A 761 7.35 -20.45 -12.60
N ARG A 762 6.04 -20.28 -12.81
CA ARG A 762 5.15 -21.26 -13.46
C ARG A 762 5.33 -22.70 -12.95
N GLY A 763 5.46 -22.84 -11.62
CA GLY A 763 5.55 -24.11 -10.95
C GLY A 763 6.95 -24.74 -10.86
N ALA A 764 7.97 -24.19 -11.52
CA ALA A 764 9.37 -24.60 -11.39
C ALA A 764 10.17 -23.63 -10.49
N VAL A 765 11.34 -24.05 -10.03
CA VAL A 765 12.28 -23.22 -9.28
C VAL A 765 13.54 -23.01 -10.10
N TYR A 766 13.91 -21.77 -10.33
CA TYR A 766 15.11 -21.38 -11.05
C TYR A 766 16.15 -20.82 -10.06
N HIS A 767 17.33 -21.43 -10.03
CA HIS A 767 18.50 -20.96 -9.30
C HIS A 767 19.44 -20.25 -10.29
N ILE A 768 19.36 -18.94 -10.31
CA ILE A 768 20.03 -18.08 -11.28
C ILE A 768 21.25 -17.45 -10.61
N THR A 769 22.44 -17.73 -11.15
CA THR A 769 23.69 -17.09 -10.74
C THR A 769 24.16 -16.17 -11.86
N VAL A 770 24.33 -14.89 -11.55
CA VAL A 770 24.89 -13.88 -12.46
C VAL A 770 26.29 -13.54 -12.01
N ASP A 771 27.26 -13.70 -12.90
CA ASP A 771 28.66 -13.33 -12.72
C ASP A 771 28.99 -12.09 -13.55
N ASN A 772 29.45 -11.03 -12.88
CA ASN A 772 29.88 -9.75 -13.45
C ASN A 772 31.36 -9.48 -13.12
N ALA A 773 32.23 -10.46 -13.24
CA ALA A 773 33.69 -10.27 -13.06
C ALA A 773 34.27 -9.23 -14.03
N ALA A 774 33.60 -8.98 -15.16
CA ALA A 774 33.98 -7.96 -16.14
C ALA A 774 33.68 -6.53 -15.67
N GLY A 775 32.86 -6.32 -14.66
CA GLY A 775 32.49 -5.00 -14.16
C GLY A 775 31.72 -4.15 -15.18
N VAL A 776 30.90 -4.79 -16.00
CA VAL A 776 30.06 -4.09 -16.99
C VAL A 776 28.71 -3.72 -16.37
N GLN A 777 28.06 -2.68 -16.89
CA GLN A 777 26.74 -2.29 -16.41
C GLN A 777 25.61 -3.08 -17.08
N HIS A 778 25.79 -3.52 -18.29
CA HIS A 778 24.82 -4.24 -19.13
C HIS A 778 25.53 -5.12 -20.15
N GLY A 779 24.83 -6.12 -20.66
CA GLY A 779 25.31 -7.04 -21.68
C GLY A 779 25.53 -8.46 -21.12
N ILE A 780 25.19 -9.46 -21.94
CA ILE A 780 25.33 -10.89 -21.62
C ILE A 780 26.25 -11.52 -22.61
N LYS A 781 27.32 -12.16 -22.12
CA LYS A 781 28.27 -12.91 -22.89
C LYS A 781 27.85 -14.38 -23.09
N ALA A 782 27.29 -15.01 -22.07
CA ALA A 782 26.89 -16.41 -22.11
C ALA A 782 25.78 -16.72 -21.10
N VAL A 783 24.90 -17.65 -21.47
CA VAL A 783 23.89 -18.25 -20.57
C VAL A 783 23.96 -19.77 -20.70
N THR A 784 23.97 -20.48 -19.56
CA THR A 784 23.81 -21.93 -19.53
C THR A 784 22.63 -22.31 -18.63
N VAL A 785 21.88 -23.35 -19.04
CA VAL A 785 20.77 -23.95 -18.30
C VAL A 785 21.12 -25.44 -18.11
N ASP A 786 21.19 -25.88 -16.84
CA ASP A 786 21.60 -27.22 -16.45
C ASP A 786 22.91 -27.67 -17.14
N GLY A 787 23.88 -26.75 -17.19
CA GLY A 787 25.20 -26.96 -17.78
C GLY A 787 25.23 -26.91 -19.31
N LYS A 788 24.11 -26.64 -20.00
CA LYS A 788 24.05 -26.53 -21.49
C LYS A 788 23.90 -25.09 -21.88
N ALA A 789 24.74 -24.63 -22.82
CA ALA A 789 24.63 -23.30 -23.39
C ALA A 789 23.32 -23.14 -24.16
N ILE A 790 22.66 -21.99 -24.01
CA ILE A 790 21.50 -21.60 -24.80
C ILE A 790 21.82 -20.40 -25.71
N SER A 791 21.05 -20.26 -26.78
CA SER A 791 21.10 -19.07 -27.62
C SER A 791 20.12 -18.01 -27.04
N GLY A 792 20.61 -16.77 -26.84
CA GLY A 792 19.83 -15.71 -26.26
C GLY A 792 19.80 -15.77 -24.73
N ASN A 793 18.85 -15.03 -24.12
CA ASN A 793 18.73 -14.85 -22.69
C ASN A 793 17.32 -15.14 -22.13
N VAL A 794 16.45 -15.78 -22.92
CA VAL A 794 15.16 -16.28 -22.45
C VAL A 794 15.31 -17.74 -22.04
N LEU A 795 15.13 -18.03 -20.76
CA LEU A 795 15.21 -19.38 -20.22
C LEU A 795 13.98 -20.18 -20.65
N PRO A 796 14.14 -21.43 -21.07
CA PRO A 796 13.01 -22.26 -21.45
C PRO A 796 12.10 -22.54 -20.26
N LEU A 797 10.82 -22.72 -20.53
CA LEU A 797 9.85 -23.14 -19.52
C LEU A 797 10.17 -24.57 -19.06
N ALA A 798 10.31 -24.76 -17.77
CA ALA A 798 10.52 -26.04 -17.13
C ALA A 798 9.20 -26.66 -16.66
N ALA A 799 9.15 -27.97 -16.51
CA ALA A 799 8.01 -28.66 -15.96
C ALA A 799 7.75 -28.25 -14.49
N ALA A 800 6.49 -28.28 -14.07
CA ALA A 800 6.15 -28.02 -12.68
C ALA A 800 6.89 -28.97 -11.72
N GLY A 801 7.46 -28.43 -10.65
CA GLY A 801 8.28 -29.16 -9.68
C GLY A 801 9.75 -29.35 -10.09
N ALA A 802 10.16 -28.88 -11.27
CA ALA A 802 11.57 -28.93 -11.68
C ALA A 802 12.42 -27.89 -10.92
N GLU A 803 13.67 -28.27 -10.63
CA GLU A 803 14.74 -27.39 -10.17
C GLU A 803 15.70 -27.13 -11.35
N VAL A 804 15.90 -25.87 -11.70
CA VAL A 804 16.67 -25.46 -12.88
C VAL A 804 17.88 -24.64 -12.43
N THR A 805 19.07 -25.03 -12.82
CA THR A 805 20.31 -24.27 -12.54
C THR A 805 20.69 -23.41 -13.72
N VAL A 806 20.82 -22.11 -13.51
CA VAL A 806 21.15 -21.11 -14.55
C VAL A 806 22.42 -20.38 -14.17
N GLN A 807 23.36 -20.31 -15.13
CA GLN A 807 24.57 -19.50 -15.01
C GLN A 807 24.56 -18.44 -16.11
N VAL A 808 24.74 -17.18 -15.74
CA VAL A 808 24.78 -16.03 -16.63
C VAL A 808 26.12 -15.34 -16.45
N THR A 809 26.85 -15.11 -17.52
CA THR A 809 28.08 -14.33 -17.52
C THR A 809 27.81 -13.01 -18.25
N MET A 810 28.04 -11.91 -17.58
CA MET A 810 27.99 -10.56 -18.18
C MET A 810 29.31 -10.23 -18.91
N GLY A 811 29.22 -9.38 -19.96
CA GLY A 811 30.43 -8.96 -20.71
C GLY A 811 30.12 -8.45 -22.11
#